data_7428d99601c87a76f3a135bfa2d1fb08
#
_entry.id   7428d99601c87a76f3a135bfa2d1fb08
#
_cell.length_a   1.000
_cell.length_b   1.000
_cell.length_c   1.000
_cell.angle_alpha   90.00
_cell.angle_beta   90.00
_cell.angle_gamma   90.00
#
_symmetry.space_group_name_H-M   'P 1'
#
loop_
_entity.id
_entity.type
_entity.pdbx_description
1 polymer ?
#
loop_
_entity_poly.entity_id
_entity_poly.type
_entity_poly.pdbx_seq_one_letter_code
_entity_poly.pdbx_strand_id
1 'polypeptide(L)'
;MKILRPAFALLLLVFLAVLSGGVPAAGQEAPAPAQPAGPRPIELRDILAWRTIVSAVVSDNGRWFAARLAPQEGNGEVIFKEIRGDKAYAFPAGEGRKGAVAISADGAFGAFAVNPEPEEARRLRKERAPLSAGAAVVNLASGEKTVYDKIKSFSFPAENPAWIALHKTAPEGQAKEKDKGTGSDLILRELTTGRELVLGNVSEFAFDKKGARLALLIDAVGQAGNGLLLRDMTTGVLAVLDSGKASYQRLSWTENGGALACLKGREDKDYEDKLFSLIGFTFPAGGPRKHAYDPQDDKSFPAGLTISPNRTPRWTESLDALLFGIHAPKKKSAGSGPGPVAPVKPGEEPDENIPDLVLWHFNDPRLQSQQQVEAERDRNFSYLSVYRIKENKFIRLADEDVRDVRPAPKDRFALGRDVRAYELDGSLDGRRYEDLYVIDMISGTRTLALKKTRWPVLPSPDGTKLLHYAGGVYSVYDMAAAVSRPITRDVPADFVNEDDDHNEIDPPDPPVGWMKDSRSVLLSDGWDVWSVPIQGGPSLNLTGNGRKEGLRYQRLRLDPDEKGIDPARPIYFGTYGEWTKKAGFSVIEKGSPGPRVLVWEDAAFGPLLKARLADVYLTTRETFRDFPDWRAAGADLKSWIRLTEANPQQKDFLWSSGVRLVDYVIDPKSGKTNRLQGALFLPAGYEPGRSYPTIVYYYEKMSQMLNRHLPPASNGFNKTVYTSNGYAVFFPDITYKINDPGMSAAWCVLP
;
A
#
# COMPACT_ATOMS: atom_id res chain seq x y z
N MET A 1 29.30 -12.85 -33.64
CA MET A 1 28.80 -12.28 -34.89
C MET A 1 28.42 -10.84 -34.62
N LYS A 2 29.27 -9.90 -35.05
CA LYS A 2 29.11 -8.46 -34.79
C LYS A 2 28.01 -7.91 -35.72
N ILE A 3 27.04 -7.20 -35.15
CA ILE A 3 26.11 -6.40 -35.95
C ILE A 3 26.29 -4.92 -35.55
N LEU A 4 26.66 -4.17 -36.60
CA LEU A 4 26.94 -2.73 -36.59
C LEU A 4 25.73 -1.87 -36.16
N ARG A 5 26.02 -0.84 -35.40
CA ARG A 5 25.17 0.35 -35.28
C ARG A 5 25.49 1.33 -36.40
N PRO A 6 24.53 2.02 -37.03
CA PRO A 6 24.78 3.18 -37.86
C PRO A 6 24.71 4.46 -37.01
N ALA A 7 25.82 5.24 -37.10
CA ALA A 7 25.89 6.62 -36.62
C ALA A 7 25.19 7.56 -37.61
N PHE A 8 24.33 8.45 -37.16
CA PHE A 8 23.83 9.58 -37.95
C PHE A 8 24.72 10.78 -37.74
N ALA A 9 25.35 11.22 -38.83
CA ALA A 9 26.18 12.42 -38.87
C ALA A 9 25.29 13.67 -39.02
N LEU A 10 25.54 14.65 -38.16
CA LEU A 10 24.93 15.97 -38.21
C LEU A 10 25.72 16.85 -39.17
N LEU A 11 25.13 17.32 -40.26
CA LEU A 11 25.72 18.25 -41.22
C LEU A 11 25.54 19.69 -40.72
N LEU A 12 26.67 20.35 -40.38
CA LEU A 12 26.72 21.76 -40.00
C LEU A 12 26.96 22.59 -41.25
N LEU A 13 26.01 23.46 -41.66
CA LEU A 13 26.18 24.47 -42.70
C LEU A 13 26.48 25.79 -42.03
N VAL A 14 27.73 26.24 -42.16
CA VAL A 14 28.19 27.57 -41.79
C VAL A 14 27.98 28.51 -42.99
N PHE A 15 27.21 29.61 -42.81
CA PHE A 15 27.22 30.75 -43.71
C PHE A 15 27.91 31.92 -43.04
N LEU A 16 29.02 32.33 -43.63
CA LEU A 16 29.75 33.54 -43.32
C LEU A 16 29.13 34.69 -44.14
N ALA A 17 28.79 35.78 -43.49
CA ALA A 17 28.59 37.06 -44.18
C ALA A 17 29.17 38.21 -43.29
N VAL A 18 29.93 39.02 -43.93
CA VAL A 18 30.87 40.00 -43.42
C VAL A 18 30.20 41.37 -43.25
N LEU A 19 30.47 42.02 -42.14
CA LEU A 19 30.64 43.45 -41.85
C LEU A 19 29.81 44.54 -42.58
N SER A 20 29.04 45.30 -41.82
CA SER A 20 29.13 46.74 -41.81
C SER A 20 28.55 47.33 -40.53
N GLY A 21 29.23 48.26 -39.93
CA GLY A 21 28.98 48.80 -38.60
C GLY A 21 27.80 49.77 -38.53
N GLY A 22 27.22 49.85 -37.34
CA GLY A 22 26.18 50.83 -36.99
C GLY A 22 25.89 50.82 -35.51
N VAL A 23 26.00 51.88 -34.89
CA VAL A 23 25.74 52.48 -33.56
C VAL A 23 24.72 51.72 -32.66
N PRO A 24 24.91 51.64 -31.32
CA PRO A 24 24.03 50.91 -30.42
C PRO A 24 22.72 51.67 -30.18
N ALA A 25 21.61 51.04 -30.51
CA ALA A 25 20.28 51.44 -30.07
C ALA A 25 19.92 50.72 -28.77
N ALA A 26 19.38 51.48 -27.83
CA ALA A 26 18.90 51.03 -26.54
C ALA A 26 17.99 49.79 -26.62
N GLY A 27 18.23 48.82 -25.74
CA GLY A 27 17.46 47.58 -25.65
C GLY A 27 16.00 47.87 -25.35
N GLN A 28 15.14 47.53 -26.29
CA GLN A 28 13.75 47.23 -26.04
C GLN A 28 13.70 45.74 -25.69
N GLU A 29 13.32 45.42 -24.46
CA GLU A 29 12.89 44.08 -24.07
C GLU A 29 11.78 43.65 -25.05
N ALA A 30 11.99 42.51 -25.67
CA ALA A 30 10.92 41.92 -26.50
C ALA A 30 9.69 41.69 -25.60
N PRO A 31 8.48 42.10 -26.02
CA PRO A 31 7.30 41.85 -25.21
C PRO A 31 7.14 40.34 -25.02
N ALA A 32 6.92 39.91 -23.79
CA ALA A 32 6.57 38.53 -23.45
C ALA A 32 5.43 38.10 -24.39
N PRO A 33 5.45 36.90 -24.96
CA PRO A 33 4.39 36.45 -25.85
C PRO A 33 3.04 36.61 -25.16
N ALA A 34 2.15 37.40 -25.74
CA ALA A 34 0.81 37.60 -25.23
C ALA A 34 0.16 36.23 -25.04
N GLN A 35 -0.34 35.93 -23.84
CA GLN A 35 -1.08 34.71 -23.58
C GLN A 35 -2.29 34.72 -24.54
N PRO A 36 -2.54 33.59 -25.22
CA PRO A 36 -3.70 33.49 -26.10
C PRO A 36 -4.97 33.71 -25.29
N ALA A 37 -5.86 34.58 -25.77
CA ALA A 37 -7.13 34.89 -25.13
C ALA A 37 -8.10 33.71 -25.31
N GLY A 38 -7.98 32.65 -24.49
CA GLY A 38 -8.87 31.51 -24.47
C GLY A 38 -8.16 30.16 -24.20
N PRO A 39 -8.92 29.09 -23.92
CA PRO A 39 -8.37 27.76 -23.72
C PRO A 39 -7.62 27.25 -24.96
N ARG A 40 -6.46 26.63 -24.75
CA ARG A 40 -5.62 26.06 -25.83
C ARG A 40 -5.45 24.54 -25.68
N PRO A 41 -5.00 23.85 -26.74
CA PRO A 41 -4.63 22.45 -26.63
C PRO A 41 -3.53 22.18 -25.59
N ILE A 42 -3.55 20.99 -24.99
CA ILE A 42 -2.53 20.54 -24.04
C ILE A 42 -1.26 20.17 -24.81
N GLU A 43 -0.13 20.73 -24.39
CA GLU A 43 1.21 20.43 -24.90
C GLU A 43 2.04 19.61 -23.90
N LEU A 44 3.14 18.99 -24.37
CA LEU A 44 3.99 18.16 -23.52
C LEU A 44 4.58 18.92 -22.31
N ARG A 45 4.91 20.20 -22.47
CA ARG A 45 5.41 21.06 -21.37
C ARG A 45 4.40 21.24 -20.25
N ASP A 46 3.09 21.20 -20.56
CA ASP A 46 2.04 21.42 -19.55
C ASP A 46 1.90 20.21 -18.62
N ILE A 47 2.28 19.03 -19.10
CA ILE A 47 2.16 17.76 -18.38
C ILE A 47 3.04 17.75 -17.12
N LEU A 48 4.24 18.32 -17.19
CA LEU A 48 5.21 18.31 -16.09
C LEU A 48 4.70 19.07 -14.87
N ALA A 49 3.89 20.12 -15.08
CA ALA A 49 3.29 20.93 -14.03
C ALA A 49 1.98 20.32 -13.47
N TRP A 50 1.47 19.23 -14.07
CA TRP A 50 0.22 18.61 -13.62
C TRP A 50 0.38 17.97 -12.25
N ARG A 51 -0.43 18.39 -11.29
CA ARG A 51 -0.33 17.90 -9.90
C ARG A 51 -1.13 16.63 -9.69
N THR A 52 -0.59 15.78 -8.82
CA THR A 52 -1.25 14.60 -8.28
C THR A 52 -1.44 14.78 -6.77
N ILE A 53 -2.56 14.35 -6.22
CA ILE A 53 -2.75 14.26 -4.77
C ILE A 53 -2.11 12.94 -4.32
N VAL A 54 -0.96 13.05 -3.67
CA VAL A 54 -0.10 11.90 -3.33
C VAL A 54 -0.56 11.19 -2.07
N SER A 55 -1.00 11.96 -1.09
CA SER A 55 -1.52 11.46 0.18
C SER A 55 -2.63 12.37 0.68
N ALA A 56 -3.57 11.80 1.40
CA ALA A 56 -4.65 12.51 2.06
C ALA A 56 -4.94 11.89 3.41
N VAL A 57 -5.13 12.70 4.44
CA VAL A 57 -5.44 12.29 5.80
C VAL A 57 -6.54 13.16 6.38
N VAL A 58 -7.32 12.60 7.30
CA VAL A 58 -8.33 13.33 8.09
C VAL A 58 -8.04 13.13 9.58
N SER A 59 -8.24 14.17 10.38
CA SER A 59 -8.14 14.05 11.84
C SER A 59 -9.22 13.11 12.39
N ASP A 60 -8.93 12.42 13.49
CA ASP A 60 -9.87 11.49 14.12
C ASP A 60 -11.20 12.15 14.47
N ASN A 61 -11.16 13.41 14.92
CA ASN A 61 -12.34 14.21 15.24
C ASN A 61 -13.08 14.80 14.03
N GLY A 62 -12.59 14.54 12.80
CA GLY A 62 -13.21 15.00 11.56
C GLY A 62 -13.14 16.51 11.32
N ARG A 63 -12.32 17.25 12.07
CA ARG A 63 -12.23 18.71 11.94
C ARG A 63 -11.31 19.14 10.81
N TRP A 64 -10.16 18.46 10.64
CA TRP A 64 -9.13 18.84 9.70
C TRP A 64 -8.88 17.77 8.64
N PHE A 65 -8.63 18.25 7.45
CA PHE A 65 -8.12 17.47 6.32
C PHE A 65 -6.73 17.98 5.96
N ALA A 66 -5.83 17.08 5.59
CA ALA A 66 -4.56 17.45 5.00
C ALA A 66 -4.23 16.58 3.78
N ALA A 67 -3.54 17.16 2.81
CA ALA A 67 -3.09 16.45 1.63
C ALA A 67 -1.74 16.99 1.13
N ARG A 68 -0.96 16.12 0.53
CA ARG A 68 0.25 16.47 -0.24
C ARG A 68 -0.10 16.47 -1.72
N LEU A 69 0.14 17.58 -2.38
CA LEU A 69 0.02 17.76 -3.82
C LEU A 69 1.42 17.89 -4.42
N ALA A 70 1.70 17.17 -5.49
CA ALA A 70 3.00 17.27 -6.15
C ALA A 70 2.85 17.18 -7.66
N PRO A 71 3.54 18.06 -8.43
CA PRO A 71 3.67 17.93 -9.88
C PRO A 71 4.60 16.78 -10.22
N GLN A 72 4.70 16.46 -11.50
CA GLN A 72 5.70 15.50 -11.98
C GLN A 72 7.11 16.03 -11.79
N GLU A 73 7.32 17.31 -12.08
CA GLU A 73 8.55 18.05 -11.82
C GLU A 73 8.25 19.36 -11.11
N GLY A 74 9.05 19.72 -10.11
CA GLY A 74 8.91 20.95 -9.34
C GLY A 74 8.52 20.73 -7.87
N ASN A 75 8.19 21.83 -7.22
CA ASN A 75 7.84 21.83 -5.80
C ASN A 75 6.47 21.22 -5.52
N GLY A 76 6.43 20.32 -4.54
CA GLY A 76 5.20 19.88 -3.91
C GLY A 76 4.70 20.88 -2.88
N GLU A 77 3.46 20.71 -2.49
CA GLU A 77 2.76 21.52 -1.51
C GLU A 77 2.00 20.61 -0.54
N VAL A 78 1.95 20.98 0.75
CA VAL A 78 1.07 20.35 1.73
C VAL A 78 0.04 21.36 2.16
N ILE A 79 -1.24 20.95 2.05
CA ILE A 79 -2.37 21.76 2.48
C ILE A 79 -2.99 21.17 3.76
N PHE A 80 -3.43 22.07 4.65
CA PHE A 80 -4.32 21.75 5.76
C PHE A 80 -5.58 22.57 5.61
N LYS A 81 -6.75 21.95 5.68
CA LYS A 81 -8.04 22.61 5.52
C LYS A 81 -9.02 22.20 6.61
N GLU A 82 -9.60 23.15 7.28
CA GLU A 82 -10.70 22.92 8.21
C GLU A 82 -11.95 22.52 7.40
N ILE A 83 -12.53 21.36 7.70
CA ILE A 83 -13.57 20.76 6.85
C ILE A 83 -14.86 21.58 6.86
N ARG A 84 -15.24 22.11 8.01
CA ARG A 84 -16.47 22.93 8.20
C ARG A 84 -16.18 24.35 8.67
N GLY A 85 -14.96 24.83 8.51
CA GLY A 85 -14.53 26.18 8.87
C GLY A 85 -13.83 26.86 7.71
N ASP A 86 -13.31 28.07 7.98
CA ASP A 86 -12.70 28.93 6.96
C ASP A 86 -11.17 28.82 6.92
N LYS A 87 -10.56 28.10 7.89
CA LYS A 87 -9.10 28.01 7.97
C LYS A 87 -8.55 27.07 6.91
N ALA A 88 -7.59 27.57 6.16
CA ALA A 88 -6.84 26.80 5.19
C ALA A 88 -5.39 27.29 5.17
N TYR A 89 -4.45 26.35 5.15
CA TYR A 89 -3.03 26.62 5.10
C TYR A 89 -2.40 25.83 3.98
N ALA A 90 -1.45 26.44 3.27
CA ALA A 90 -0.69 25.79 2.22
C ALA A 90 0.79 26.08 2.46
N PHE A 91 1.61 25.03 2.42
CA PHE A 91 3.04 25.12 2.71
C PHE A 91 3.86 24.43 1.61
N PRO A 92 4.94 25.07 1.12
CA PRO A 92 5.91 24.40 0.27
C PRO A 92 6.46 23.15 0.96
N ALA A 93 6.60 22.06 0.21
CA ALA A 93 7.06 20.79 0.73
C ALA A 93 8.26 20.20 -0.02
N GLY A 94 8.91 21.01 -0.87
CA GLY A 94 10.08 20.63 -1.67
C GLY A 94 9.76 19.67 -2.81
N GLU A 95 10.81 19.22 -3.50
CA GLU A 95 10.69 18.42 -4.72
C GLU A 95 10.17 17.00 -4.44
N GLY A 96 9.30 16.51 -5.34
CA GLY A 96 8.95 15.10 -5.44
C GLY A 96 7.67 14.69 -4.71
N ARG A 97 7.25 13.47 -5.03
CA ARG A 97 5.96 12.89 -4.60
C ARG A 97 6.02 12.20 -3.23
N LYS A 98 7.20 11.89 -2.70
CA LYS A 98 7.35 11.20 -1.42
C LYS A 98 7.35 12.19 -0.26
N GLY A 99 6.74 11.80 0.86
CA GLY A 99 6.75 12.56 2.10
C GLY A 99 5.49 12.31 2.92
N ALA A 100 5.69 12.04 4.21
CA ALA A 100 4.61 11.80 5.15
C ALA A 100 3.84 13.09 5.43
N VAL A 101 2.53 12.95 5.65
CA VAL A 101 1.63 13.98 6.20
C VAL A 101 0.84 13.32 7.31
N ALA A 102 0.74 13.99 8.46
CA ALA A 102 -0.02 13.50 9.61
C ALA A 102 -0.78 14.65 10.29
N ILE A 103 -1.86 14.32 10.97
CA ILE A 103 -2.60 15.20 11.87
C ILE A 103 -2.66 14.49 13.22
N SER A 104 -2.45 15.23 14.31
CA SER A 104 -2.63 14.69 15.66
C SER A 104 -4.07 14.24 15.89
N ALA A 105 -4.29 13.22 16.73
CA ALA A 105 -5.61 12.61 16.93
C ALA A 105 -6.67 13.62 17.39
N ASP A 106 -6.28 14.62 18.19
CA ASP A 106 -7.14 15.73 18.64
C ASP A 106 -7.38 16.81 17.56
N GLY A 107 -6.66 16.73 16.42
CA GLY A 107 -6.75 17.72 15.35
C GLY A 107 -6.16 19.08 15.68
N ALA A 108 -5.30 19.19 16.71
CA ALA A 108 -4.69 20.46 17.10
C ALA A 108 -3.43 20.79 16.30
N PHE A 109 -2.68 19.77 15.89
CA PHE A 109 -1.43 19.91 15.17
C PHE A 109 -1.38 19.05 13.89
N GLY A 110 -0.64 19.58 12.89
CA GLY A 110 -0.25 18.85 11.71
C GLY A 110 1.26 18.67 11.66
N ALA A 111 1.72 17.65 10.93
CA ALA A 111 3.15 17.48 10.62
C ALA A 111 3.33 16.95 9.21
N PHE A 112 4.41 17.36 8.53
CA PHE A 112 4.71 16.86 7.19
C PHE A 112 6.21 16.89 6.90
N ALA A 113 6.62 15.99 6.00
CA ALA A 113 8.01 15.95 5.51
C ALA A 113 8.26 17.09 4.52
N VAL A 114 9.39 17.75 4.68
CA VAL A 114 9.91 18.82 3.82
C VAL A 114 11.11 18.29 3.05
N ASN A 115 10.97 18.11 1.76
CA ASN A 115 12.06 17.67 0.88
C ASN A 115 12.94 18.87 0.48
N PRO A 116 14.17 18.65 0.00
CA PRO A 116 14.97 19.72 -0.60
C PRO A 116 14.24 20.38 -1.79
N GLU A 117 14.47 21.65 -1.97
CA GLU A 117 13.99 22.40 -3.14
C GLU A 117 14.61 21.84 -4.44
N PRO A 118 13.97 22.00 -5.63
CA PRO A 118 14.42 21.37 -6.88
C PRO A 118 15.87 21.69 -7.26
N GLU A 119 16.32 22.93 -7.02
CA GLU A 119 17.71 23.33 -7.30
C GLU A 119 18.70 22.62 -6.38
N GLU A 120 18.39 22.57 -5.09
CA GLU A 120 19.19 21.86 -4.10
C GLU A 120 19.19 20.35 -4.36
N ALA A 121 18.05 19.78 -4.66
CA ALA A 121 17.95 18.37 -5.01
C ALA A 121 18.78 18.01 -6.25
N ARG A 122 18.78 18.86 -7.28
CA ARG A 122 19.66 18.70 -8.46
C ARG A 122 21.13 18.78 -8.09
N ARG A 123 21.51 19.73 -7.25
CA ARG A 123 22.89 19.89 -6.76
C ARG A 123 23.34 18.65 -6.01
N LEU A 124 22.55 18.19 -5.02
CA LEU A 124 22.85 17.00 -4.21
C LEU A 124 22.97 15.74 -5.07
N ARG A 125 22.09 15.55 -6.05
CA ARG A 125 22.19 14.41 -7.01
C ARG A 125 23.47 14.48 -7.84
N LYS A 126 23.87 15.68 -8.30
CA LYS A 126 25.12 15.86 -9.05
C LYS A 126 26.35 15.58 -8.20
N GLU A 127 26.30 15.94 -6.93
CA GLU A 127 27.35 15.70 -5.94
C GLU A 127 27.32 14.27 -5.37
N ARG A 128 26.34 13.43 -5.78
CA ARG A 128 26.08 12.09 -5.22
C ARG A 128 25.87 12.13 -3.68
N ALA A 129 25.41 13.27 -3.16
CA ALA A 129 25.12 13.47 -1.75
C ALA A 129 23.69 12.97 -1.41
N PRO A 130 23.45 12.52 -0.17
CA PRO A 130 22.13 12.04 0.24
C PRO A 130 21.09 13.17 0.27
N LEU A 131 19.89 12.88 -0.25
CA LEU A 131 18.74 13.79 -0.18
C LEU A 131 18.09 13.66 1.21
N SER A 132 18.54 14.47 2.18
CA SER A 132 17.98 14.48 3.53
C SER A 132 16.73 15.37 3.58
N ALA A 133 15.59 14.78 3.95
CA ALA A 133 14.37 15.54 4.21
C ALA A 133 14.41 16.19 5.60
N GLY A 134 13.66 17.27 5.77
CA GLY A 134 13.26 17.83 7.06
C GLY A 134 11.83 17.45 7.43
N ALA A 135 11.33 18.04 8.51
CA ALA A 135 9.93 17.96 8.88
C ALA A 135 9.43 19.32 9.36
N ALA A 136 8.15 19.59 9.13
CA ALA A 136 7.46 20.75 9.66
C ALA A 136 6.35 20.32 10.61
N VAL A 137 6.19 21.03 11.73
CA VAL A 137 5.09 20.90 12.68
C VAL A 137 4.27 22.18 12.63
N VAL A 138 2.97 22.06 12.47
CA VAL A 138 2.03 23.18 12.28
C VAL A 138 1.00 23.18 13.42
N ASN A 139 0.85 24.31 14.08
CA ASN A 139 -0.29 24.55 14.94
C ASN A 139 -1.52 24.91 14.07
N LEU A 140 -2.51 24.02 14.01
CA LEU A 140 -3.66 24.19 13.12
C LEU A 140 -4.66 25.27 13.58
N ALA A 141 -4.54 25.76 14.82
CA ALA A 141 -5.35 26.88 15.28
C ALA A 141 -4.79 28.23 14.79
N SER A 142 -3.47 28.43 14.78
CA SER A 142 -2.79 29.67 14.38
C SER A 142 -2.22 29.64 12.96
N GLY A 143 -1.92 28.47 12.40
CA GLY A 143 -1.16 28.32 11.17
C GLY A 143 0.37 28.47 11.35
N GLU A 144 0.84 28.66 12.57
CA GLU A 144 2.25 28.78 12.87
C GLU A 144 2.99 27.48 12.59
N LYS A 145 4.12 27.57 11.86
CA LYS A 145 4.93 26.44 11.42
C LYS A 145 6.33 26.50 12.04
N THR A 146 6.75 25.38 12.63
CA THR A 146 8.13 25.14 13.04
C THR A 146 8.76 24.10 12.13
N VAL A 147 9.97 24.38 11.60
CA VAL A 147 10.68 23.49 10.68
C VAL A 147 11.90 22.88 11.37
N TYR A 148 12.16 21.60 11.10
CA TYR A 148 13.29 20.83 11.60
C TYR A 148 14.04 20.21 10.43
N ASP A 149 15.35 20.42 10.38
CA ASP A 149 16.22 19.89 9.34
C ASP A 149 16.67 18.46 9.65
N LYS A 150 16.97 17.70 8.60
CA LYS A 150 17.53 16.35 8.67
C LYS A 150 16.70 15.40 9.54
N ILE A 151 15.38 15.37 9.31
CA ILE A 151 14.46 14.46 9.97
C ILE A 151 14.16 13.27 9.04
N LYS A 152 14.50 12.06 9.47
CA LYS A 152 14.18 10.83 8.70
C LYS A 152 12.77 10.32 8.94
N SER A 153 12.19 10.57 10.12
CA SER A 153 10.82 10.17 10.46
C SER A 153 10.26 10.98 11.62
N PHE A 154 8.95 11.08 11.70
CA PHE A 154 8.24 11.68 12.82
C PHE A 154 6.98 10.87 13.12
N SER A 155 6.48 11.00 14.37
CA SER A 155 5.27 10.32 14.81
C SER A 155 4.58 11.09 15.92
N PHE A 156 3.25 11.21 15.82
CA PHE A 156 2.37 11.48 16.96
C PHE A 156 2.00 10.15 17.63
N PRO A 157 1.68 10.12 18.94
CA PRO A 157 0.94 9.02 19.53
C PRO A 157 -0.43 8.84 18.84
N ALA A 158 -0.91 7.60 18.76
CA ALA A 158 -2.20 7.32 18.13
C ALA A 158 -3.39 7.87 18.93
N GLU A 159 -3.25 7.95 20.26
CA GLU A 159 -4.21 8.57 21.20
C GLU A 159 -3.45 9.57 22.08
N ASN A 160 -4.13 10.57 22.66
CA ASN A 160 -3.57 11.58 23.56
C ASN A 160 -2.27 12.25 23.05
N PRO A 161 -2.31 12.99 21.95
CA PRO A 161 -1.14 13.51 21.27
C PRO A 161 -0.58 14.77 21.92
N ALA A 162 -0.10 14.69 23.16
CA ALA A 162 0.57 15.82 23.82
C ALA A 162 1.97 16.10 23.27
N TRP A 163 2.56 15.11 22.58
CA TRP A 163 3.93 15.16 22.08
C TRP A 163 4.03 14.75 20.62
N ILE A 164 5.09 15.24 19.95
CA ILE A 164 5.57 14.66 18.68
C ILE A 164 7.03 14.22 18.85
N ALA A 165 7.35 13.07 18.30
CA ALA A 165 8.74 12.58 18.20
C ALA A 165 9.26 12.82 16.78
N LEU A 166 10.43 13.45 16.67
CA LEU A 166 11.11 13.80 15.43
C LEU A 166 12.48 13.14 15.44
N HIS A 167 12.70 12.13 14.61
CA HIS A 167 13.93 11.36 14.58
C HIS A 167 14.87 11.88 13.50
N LYS A 168 16.05 12.35 13.91
CA LYS A 168 17.04 12.91 13.00
C LYS A 168 17.69 11.81 12.13
N THR A 169 18.17 12.22 10.98
CA THR A 169 19.09 11.42 10.16
C THR A 169 20.43 11.29 10.89
N ALA A 170 21.06 10.13 10.85
CA ALA A 170 22.37 9.94 11.42
C ALA A 170 23.40 10.89 10.76
N PRO A 171 24.40 11.41 11.50
CA PRO A 171 25.44 12.24 10.95
C PRO A 171 26.19 11.56 9.80
N GLU A 172 26.59 12.34 8.80
CA GLU A 172 27.34 11.86 7.65
C GLU A 172 28.70 11.28 8.08
N GLY A 173 29.08 10.13 7.50
CA GLY A 173 30.34 9.42 7.82
C GLY A 173 30.23 8.34 8.89
N GLN A 174 29.16 8.25 9.68
CA GLN A 174 29.00 7.17 10.67
C GLN A 174 28.68 5.79 10.03
N ALA A 175 28.11 5.76 8.83
CA ALA A 175 27.65 4.52 8.20
C ALA A 175 28.76 3.58 7.66
N LYS A 176 30.03 4.01 7.65
CA LYS A 176 31.13 3.28 6.99
C LYS A 176 32.10 2.55 7.94
N GLU A 177 32.01 2.74 9.24
CA GLU A 177 32.88 2.05 10.21
C GLU A 177 32.10 1.05 11.05
N LYS A 178 32.62 -0.17 11.15
CA LYS A 178 31.95 -1.31 11.84
C LYS A 178 31.59 -1.06 13.31
N ASP A 179 32.25 -0.14 14.00
CA ASP A 179 32.09 0.13 15.44
C ASP A 179 31.30 1.41 15.75
N LYS A 180 30.77 2.10 14.73
CA LYS A 180 29.95 3.29 14.94
C LYS A 180 28.49 2.89 15.08
N GLY A 181 27.89 3.27 16.23
CA GLY A 181 26.45 3.08 16.48
C GLY A 181 25.59 3.72 15.39
N THR A 182 24.42 3.14 15.17
CA THR A 182 23.44 3.61 14.16
C THR A 182 22.45 4.64 14.70
N GLY A 183 22.52 4.94 16.01
CA GLY A 183 21.65 5.88 16.71
C GLY A 183 21.88 7.33 16.30
N SER A 184 20.80 8.08 16.31
CA SER A 184 20.79 9.53 16.06
C SER A 184 19.90 10.24 17.09
N ASP A 185 19.84 11.56 17.05
CA ASP A 185 19.02 12.32 17.99
C ASP A 185 17.54 12.14 17.71
N LEU A 186 16.79 11.96 18.78
CA LEU A 186 15.32 12.04 18.80
C LEU A 186 14.90 13.29 19.55
N ILE A 187 14.21 14.20 18.86
CA ILE A 187 13.61 15.37 19.45
C ILE A 187 12.19 15.02 19.87
N LEU A 188 11.88 15.14 21.17
CA LEU A 188 10.53 15.10 21.71
C LEU A 188 10.05 16.52 21.93
N ARG A 189 9.08 16.97 21.15
CA ARG A 189 8.46 18.30 21.32
C ARG A 189 7.10 18.15 22.00
N GLU A 190 6.94 18.84 23.11
CA GLU A 190 5.64 19.05 23.75
C GLU A 190 4.83 20.03 22.92
N LEU A 191 3.68 19.62 22.44
CA LEU A 191 2.95 20.37 21.42
C LEU A 191 2.34 21.69 21.96
N THR A 192 1.88 21.70 23.18
CA THR A 192 1.22 22.89 23.78
C THR A 192 2.18 23.98 24.23
N THR A 193 3.34 23.60 24.79
CA THR A 193 4.32 24.53 25.33
C THR A 193 5.45 24.84 24.37
N GLY A 194 5.66 23.99 23.35
CA GLY A 194 6.80 24.05 22.45
C GLY A 194 8.13 23.60 23.09
N ARG A 195 8.12 23.12 24.35
CA ARG A 195 9.32 22.62 25.04
C ARG A 195 9.86 21.38 24.31
N GLU A 196 11.18 21.32 24.19
CA GLU A 196 11.87 20.22 23.51
C GLU A 196 12.82 19.50 24.46
N LEU A 197 12.86 18.18 24.27
CA LEU A 197 13.83 17.28 24.89
C LEU A 197 14.54 16.51 23.80
N VAL A 198 15.86 16.53 23.79
CA VAL A 198 16.68 15.77 22.87
C VAL A 198 17.22 14.53 23.56
N LEU A 199 16.96 13.35 22.96
CA LEU A 199 17.49 12.06 23.40
C LEU A 199 18.48 11.58 22.34
N GLY A 200 19.75 11.41 22.73
CA GLY A 200 20.81 11.02 21.82
C GLY A 200 20.88 9.52 21.57
N ASN A 201 21.54 9.14 20.46
CA ASN A 201 21.83 7.75 20.10
C ASN A 201 20.60 6.83 19.97
N VAL A 202 19.44 7.37 19.64
CA VAL A 202 18.22 6.57 19.42
C VAL A 202 18.30 5.91 18.04
N SER A 203 18.21 4.58 17.97
CA SER A 203 18.14 3.83 16.71
C SER A 203 16.69 3.59 16.28
N GLU A 204 15.82 3.23 17.23
CA GLU A 204 14.38 3.02 17.03
C GLU A 204 13.60 3.61 18.19
N PHE A 205 12.37 4.02 17.92
CA PHE A 205 11.42 4.46 18.94
C PHE A 205 9.99 4.08 18.57
N ALA A 206 9.14 3.91 19.57
CA ALA A 206 7.71 3.70 19.35
C ALA A 206 6.89 4.14 20.58
N PHE A 207 5.85 4.93 20.35
CA PHE A 207 4.80 5.15 21.33
C PHE A 207 3.94 3.93 21.50
N ASP A 208 3.42 3.67 22.70
CA ASP A 208 2.24 2.81 22.84
C ASP A 208 1.01 3.50 22.23
N LYS A 209 -0.07 2.75 21.95
CA LYS A 209 -1.27 3.29 21.30
C LYS A 209 -1.86 4.49 22.06
N LYS A 210 -1.83 4.44 23.39
CA LYS A 210 -2.40 5.51 24.24
C LYS A 210 -1.53 6.75 24.34
N GLY A 211 -0.28 6.70 23.88
CA GLY A 211 0.68 7.79 24.05
C GLY A 211 1.15 7.98 25.49
N ALA A 212 0.89 7.01 26.37
CA ALA A 212 1.31 7.05 27.76
C ALA A 212 2.77 6.67 27.96
N ARG A 213 3.34 5.89 27.03
CA ARG A 213 4.71 5.38 27.08
C ARG A 213 5.40 5.53 25.74
N LEU A 214 6.70 5.84 25.82
CA LEU A 214 7.60 5.84 24.66
C LEU A 214 8.73 4.87 24.92
N ALA A 215 8.85 3.82 24.11
CA ALA A 215 9.98 2.92 24.12
C ALA A 215 11.06 3.40 23.17
N LEU A 216 12.33 3.24 23.57
CA LEU A 216 13.52 3.71 22.87
C LEU A 216 14.57 2.63 22.82
N LEU A 217 15.14 2.37 21.66
CA LEU A 217 16.35 1.57 21.51
C LEU A 217 17.54 2.50 21.34
N ILE A 218 18.56 2.31 22.18
CA ILE A 218 19.79 3.11 22.14
C ILE A 218 20.89 2.31 21.46
N ASP A 219 21.56 2.94 20.50
CA ASP A 219 22.70 2.36 19.79
C ASP A 219 23.82 3.40 19.65
N ALA A 220 24.66 3.48 20.66
CA ALA A 220 25.77 4.40 20.77
C ALA A 220 27.09 3.81 20.23
N VAL A 221 28.02 4.68 19.89
CA VAL A 221 29.37 4.31 19.49
C VAL A 221 30.04 3.46 20.57
N GLY A 222 30.67 2.34 20.18
CA GLY A 222 31.30 1.40 21.09
C GLY A 222 30.32 0.67 22.01
N GLN A 223 29.01 0.74 21.71
CA GLN A 223 27.91 0.12 22.47
C GLN A 223 27.83 0.60 23.94
N ALA A 224 28.35 1.80 24.21
CA ALA A 224 28.32 2.37 25.55
C ALA A 224 26.90 2.87 25.89
N GLY A 225 26.26 2.21 26.84
CA GLY A 225 24.90 2.55 27.25
C GLY A 225 23.79 2.04 26.32
N ASN A 226 24.08 1.12 25.39
CA ASN A 226 23.07 0.49 24.57
C ASN A 226 22.01 -0.21 25.43
N GLY A 227 20.76 -0.13 25.01
CA GLY A 227 19.65 -0.72 25.75
C GLY A 227 18.27 -0.41 25.22
N LEU A 228 17.31 -0.95 25.92
CA LEU A 228 15.89 -0.66 25.81
C LEU A 228 15.46 0.23 26.97
N LEU A 229 15.05 1.44 26.67
CA LEU A 229 14.56 2.43 27.63
C LEU A 229 13.06 2.65 27.46
N LEU A 230 12.40 2.98 28.55
CA LEU A 230 10.97 3.31 28.59
C LEU A 230 10.79 4.67 29.26
N ARG A 231 10.21 5.60 28.53
CA ARG A 231 9.80 6.88 29.08
C ARG A 231 8.31 6.86 29.40
N ASP A 232 7.95 7.16 30.62
CA ASP A 232 6.60 7.52 31.01
C ASP A 232 6.32 8.95 30.52
N MET A 233 5.33 9.12 29.65
CA MET A 233 5.07 10.40 29.00
C MET A 233 4.32 11.39 29.90
N THR A 234 3.71 10.92 31.00
CA THR A 234 3.00 11.75 31.99
C THR A 234 3.96 12.30 33.03
N THR A 235 4.79 11.44 33.61
CA THR A 235 5.73 11.82 34.69
C THR A 235 7.08 12.29 34.17
N GLY A 236 7.42 11.96 32.94
CA GLY A 236 8.72 12.22 32.34
C GLY A 236 9.83 11.28 32.80
N VAL A 237 9.54 10.31 33.65
CA VAL A 237 10.54 9.36 34.15
C VAL A 237 11.03 8.47 33.02
N LEU A 238 12.35 8.34 32.91
CA LEU A 238 13.02 7.46 31.95
C LEU A 238 13.62 6.27 32.71
N ALA A 239 13.08 5.08 32.47
CA ALA A 239 13.53 3.82 33.09
C ALA A 239 14.33 2.98 32.09
N VAL A 240 15.42 2.36 32.56
CA VAL A 240 16.15 1.35 31.78
C VAL A 240 15.50 0.01 31.99
N LEU A 241 14.91 -0.57 30.95
CA LEU A 241 14.28 -1.90 31.02
C LEU A 241 15.31 -3.03 30.80
N ASP A 242 16.24 -2.83 29.89
CA ASP A 242 17.39 -3.73 29.66
C ASP A 242 18.57 -2.92 29.12
N SER A 243 19.78 -3.33 29.50
CA SER A 243 21.01 -2.72 29.00
C SER A 243 22.12 -3.75 28.86
N GLY A 244 23.13 -3.41 28.06
CA GLY A 244 24.29 -4.27 27.90
C GLY A 244 25.11 -3.92 26.66
N LYS A 245 26.32 -4.48 26.57
CA LYS A 245 27.18 -4.38 25.39
C LYS A 245 26.60 -5.25 24.25
N ALA A 246 25.53 -4.76 23.64
CA ALA A 246 24.78 -5.43 22.60
C ALA A 246 24.08 -4.41 21.70
N SER A 247 23.65 -4.82 20.52
CA SER A 247 22.73 -4.03 19.70
C SER A 247 21.28 -4.39 19.99
N TYR A 248 20.39 -3.40 20.01
CA TYR A 248 18.96 -3.60 20.20
C TYR A 248 18.23 -3.15 18.93
N GLN A 249 17.27 -3.96 18.44
CA GLN A 249 16.53 -3.66 17.21
C GLN A 249 15.17 -4.36 17.15
N ARG A 250 14.34 -3.94 16.19
CA ARG A 250 13.02 -4.53 15.92
C ARG A 250 12.05 -4.36 17.09
N LEU A 251 11.92 -3.14 17.56
CA LEU A 251 10.97 -2.77 18.61
C LEU A 251 9.52 -2.94 18.14
N SER A 252 8.69 -3.57 18.96
CA SER A 252 7.26 -3.72 18.70
C SER A 252 6.42 -3.61 19.98
N TRP A 253 5.29 -2.94 19.88
CA TRP A 253 4.23 -2.92 20.89
C TRP A 253 3.08 -3.84 20.50
N THR A 254 2.39 -4.38 21.47
CA THR A 254 1.05 -4.93 21.26
C THR A 254 0.06 -3.81 20.95
N GLU A 255 -1.02 -4.13 20.22
CA GLU A 255 -2.03 -3.16 19.82
C GLU A 255 -2.62 -2.38 21.01
N ASN A 256 -2.79 -3.03 22.14
CA ASN A 256 -3.34 -2.41 23.36
C ASN A 256 -2.28 -1.76 24.28
N GLY A 257 -1.00 -1.77 23.89
CA GLY A 257 0.10 -1.24 24.70
C GLY A 257 0.41 -2.07 25.95
N GLY A 258 -0.13 -3.29 26.08
CA GLY A 258 0.03 -4.15 27.25
C GLY A 258 1.41 -4.86 27.32
N ALA A 259 2.12 -4.93 26.20
CA ALA A 259 3.44 -5.56 26.14
C ALA A 259 4.27 -4.97 24.98
N LEU A 260 5.59 -5.09 25.11
CA LEU A 260 6.54 -4.77 24.04
C LEU A 260 7.57 -5.90 23.86
N ALA A 261 8.22 -5.93 22.69
CA ALA A 261 9.31 -6.87 22.40
C ALA A 261 10.36 -6.21 21.52
N CYS A 262 11.60 -6.70 21.61
CA CYS A 262 12.70 -6.37 20.72
C CYS A 262 13.70 -7.52 20.64
N LEU A 263 14.68 -7.40 19.74
CA LEU A 263 15.82 -8.29 19.62
C LEU A 263 17.05 -7.67 20.27
N LYS A 264 17.86 -8.50 20.97
CA LYS A 264 19.16 -8.15 21.55
C LYS A 264 20.23 -8.97 20.86
N GLY A 265 21.12 -8.32 20.11
CA GLY A 265 22.15 -8.95 19.27
C GLY A 265 23.54 -8.80 19.86
N ARG A 266 24.30 -9.87 19.85
CA ARG A 266 25.71 -9.91 20.29
C ARG A 266 26.60 -10.30 19.11
N GLU A 267 27.79 -9.69 19.03
CA GLU A 267 28.82 -10.12 18.10
C GLU A 267 29.28 -11.53 18.45
N ASP A 268 29.58 -12.33 17.45
CA ASP A 268 30.11 -13.66 17.58
C ASP A 268 31.44 -13.80 16.83
N LYS A 269 32.33 -14.69 17.35
CA LYS A 269 33.69 -14.89 16.78
C LYS A 269 33.64 -15.66 15.44
N ASP A 270 32.66 -16.54 15.27
CA ASP A 270 32.56 -17.51 14.16
C ASP A 270 31.60 -17.03 13.05
N TYR A 271 30.75 -16.04 13.33
CA TYR A 271 29.73 -15.55 12.42
C TYR A 271 29.93 -14.07 12.07
N GLU A 272 29.60 -13.72 10.82
CA GLU A 272 29.52 -12.31 10.36
C GLU A 272 28.29 -11.63 10.94
N ASP A 273 27.19 -12.40 11.04
CA ASP A 273 25.93 -11.94 11.62
C ASP A 273 26.01 -11.93 13.15
N LYS A 274 25.30 -10.97 13.77
CA LYS A 274 25.08 -10.96 15.20
C LYS A 274 24.14 -12.10 15.58
N LEU A 275 24.40 -12.72 16.72
CA LEU A 275 23.49 -13.71 17.32
C LEU A 275 22.49 -13.01 18.24
N PHE A 276 21.20 -13.29 18.05
CA PHE A 276 20.13 -12.58 18.73
C PHE A 276 19.43 -13.43 19.79
N SER A 277 19.03 -12.77 20.88
CA SER A 277 18.05 -13.24 21.86
C SER A 277 16.79 -12.37 21.82
N LEU A 278 15.65 -12.91 22.28
CA LEU A 278 14.39 -12.18 22.43
C LEU A 278 14.34 -11.50 23.79
N ILE A 279 13.90 -10.25 23.79
CA ILE A 279 13.57 -9.53 25.02
C ILE A 279 12.12 -9.05 24.90
N GLY A 280 11.29 -9.45 25.84
CA GLY A 280 9.90 -9.04 25.93
C GLY A 280 9.60 -8.44 27.31
N PHE A 281 8.65 -7.52 27.37
CA PHE A 281 8.12 -6.95 28.60
C PHE A 281 6.60 -6.95 28.57
N THR A 282 5.99 -7.35 29.66
CA THR A 282 4.57 -7.14 29.96
C THR A 282 4.43 -6.11 31.08
N PHE A 283 3.32 -5.36 31.10
CA PHE A 283 3.11 -4.25 32.02
C PHE A 283 1.88 -4.50 32.92
N PRO A 284 1.92 -5.47 33.88
CA PRO A 284 0.88 -5.61 34.88
C PRO A 284 0.91 -4.46 35.90
N ALA A 285 -0.11 -4.38 36.76
CA ALA A 285 -0.24 -3.31 37.76
C ALA A 285 0.96 -3.19 38.71
N GLY A 286 1.73 -4.27 38.90
CA GLY A 286 2.93 -4.30 39.75
C GLY A 286 4.23 -3.85 39.11
N GLY A 287 4.16 -3.29 37.90
CA GLY A 287 5.33 -2.81 37.13
C GLY A 287 5.77 -3.77 36.01
N PRO A 288 6.80 -3.38 35.24
CA PRO A 288 7.25 -4.14 34.08
C PRO A 288 7.83 -5.49 34.49
N ARG A 289 7.38 -6.57 33.81
CA ARG A 289 7.92 -7.93 33.95
C ARG A 289 8.70 -8.28 32.69
N LYS A 290 9.99 -8.61 32.88
CA LYS A 290 10.87 -9.03 31.77
C LYS A 290 10.68 -10.51 31.46
N HIS A 291 10.70 -10.82 30.17
CA HIS A 291 10.74 -12.15 29.57
C HIS A 291 11.92 -12.19 28.60
N ALA A 292 12.79 -13.18 28.73
CA ALA A 292 13.94 -13.32 27.84
C ALA A 292 14.04 -14.77 27.35
N TYR A 293 14.45 -14.91 26.08
CA TYR A 293 14.76 -16.21 25.50
C TYR A 293 16.05 -16.10 24.69
N ASP A 294 17.04 -16.92 25.10
CA ASP A 294 18.30 -17.06 24.38
C ASP A 294 18.37 -18.46 23.76
N PRO A 295 18.49 -18.59 22.43
CA PRO A 295 18.62 -19.91 21.79
C PRO A 295 19.82 -20.72 22.26
N GLN A 296 20.89 -20.07 22.76
CA GLN A 296 22.09 -20.77 23.22
C GLN A 296 21.84 -21.58 24.50
N ASP A 297 20.83 -21.20 25.27
CA ASP A 297 20.46 -21.90 26.54
C ASP A 297 19.43 -23.02 26.29
N ASP A 298 18.93 -23.16 25.05
CA ASP A 298 17.87 -24.11 24.68
C ASP A 298 18.39 -25.23 23.78
N LYS A 299 18.57 -26.43 24.35
CA LYS A 299 19.01 -27.62 23.60
C LYS A 299 18.02 -28.09 22.53
N SER A 300 16.77 -27.66 22.59
CA SER A 300 15.75 -27.99 21.60
C SER A 300 15.78 -27.04 20.37
N PHE A 301 16.52 -25.94 20.44
CA PHE A 301 16.67 -25.00 19.33
C PHE A 301 17.49 -25.66 18.19
N PRO A 302 17.08 -25.53 16.92
CA PRO A 302 17.73 -26.22 15.82
C PRO A 302 19.19 -25.78 15.65
N ALA A 303 20.10 -26.77 15.59
CA ALA A 303 21.52 -26.54 15.39
C ALA A 303 21.78 -25.80 14.04
N GLY A 304 22.70 -24.84 14.05
CA GLY A 304 23.07 -24.07 12.86
C GLY A 304 22.11 -22.94 12.51
N LEU A 305 21.06 -22.70 13.31
CA LEU A 305 20.17 -21.57 13.16
C LEU A 305 20.35 -20.56 14.30
N THR A 306 19.83 -19.35 14.10
CA THR A 306 19.76 -18.29 15.12
C THR A 306 18.48 -17.48 14.92
N ILE A 307 18.15 -16.62 15.88
CA ILE A 307 17.03 -15.67 15.74
C ILE A 307 17.39 -14.67 14.64
N SER A 308 16.44 -14.45 13.71
CA SER A 308 16.62 -13.58 12.56
C SER A 308 16.29 -12.13 12.87
N PRO A 309 17.17 -11.17 12.50
CA PRO A 309 16.84 -9.75 12.55
C PRO A 309 15.84 -9.32 11.48
N ASN A 310 15.53 -10.19 10.51
CA ASN A 310 14.66 -9.85 9.38
C ASN A 310 13.17 -9.99 9.69
N ARG A 311 12.82 -10.46 10.89
CA ARG A 311 11.44 -10.53 11.37
C ARG A 311 11.31 -9.87 12.74
N THR A 312 10.46 -8.84 12.81
CA THR A 312 10.14 -8.18 14.07
C THR A 312 9.42 -9.15 15.02
N PRO A 313 9.89 -9.32 16.25
CA PRO A 313 9.22 -10.17 17.23
C PRO A 313 7.89 -9.55 17.63
N ARG A 314 6.87 -10.38 17.88
CA ARG A 314 5.58 -9.92 18.37
C ARG A 314 5.00 -10.85 19.43
N TRP A 315 4.30 -10.27 20.37
CA TRP A 315 3.49 -11.02 21.31
C TRP A 315 2.26 -11.62 20.64
N THR A 316 1.84 -12.80 21.12
CA THR A 316 0.49 -13.30 20.86
C THR A 316 -0.54 -12.38 21.51
N GLU A 317 -1.79 -12.41 21.04
CA GLU A 317 -2.88 -11.59 21.61
C GLU A 317 -3.11 -11.93 23.11
N SER A 318 -2.91 -13.18 23.51
CA SER A 318 -3.02 -13.67 24.90
C SER A 318 -1.82 -13.33 25.78
N LEU A 319 -0.73 -12.78 25.23
CA LEU A 319 0.53 -12.49 25.91
C LEU A 319 1.19 -13.72 26.55
N ASP A 320 0.94 -14.92 26.03
CA ASP A 320 1.48 -16.18 26.53
C ASP A 320 2.70 -16.67 25.71
N ALA A 321 2.95 -16.04 24.55
CA ALA A 321 4.06 -16.42 23.69
C ALA A 321 4.61 -15.24 22.88
N LEU A 322 5.84 -15.40 22.39
CA LEU A 322 6.52 -14.50 21.45
C LEU A 322 6.73 -15.21 20.12
N LEU A 323 6.30 -14.56 19.05
CA LEU A 323 6.52 -14.97 17.66
C LEU A 323 7.74 -14.24 17.10
N PHE A 324 8.60 -14.97 16.39
CA PHE A 324 9.83 -14.44 15.81
C PHE A 324 10.29 -15.27 14.61
N GLY A 325 11.34 -14.81 13.94
CA GLY A 325 11.96 -15.53 12.82
C GLY A 325 13.25 -16.21 13.23
N ILE A 326 13.60 -17.32 12.58
CA ILE A 326 14.91 -17.95 12.69
C ILE A 326 15.51 -18.14 11.29
N HIS A 327 16.84 -18.10 11.19
CA HIS A 327 17.59 -18.29 9.94
C HIS A 327 18.98 -18.87 10.21
N ALA A 328 19.66 -19.33 9.16
CA ALA A 328 21.07 -19.73 9.25
C ALA A 328 21.94 -18.45 9.23
N PRO A 329 22.76 -18.22 10.26
CA PRO A 329 23.66 -17.08 10.29
C PRO A 329 24.83 -17.28 9.32
N LYS A 330 25.32 -16.19 8.72
CA LYS A 330 26.46 -16.20 7.82
C LYS A 330 27.76 -16.41 8.61
N LYS A 331 28.47 -17.51 8.33
CA LYS A 331 29.77 -17.78 8.92
C LYS A 331 30.86 -16.86 8.36
N LYS A 332 31.83 -16.49 9.20
CA LYS A 332 33.05 -15.81 8.74
C LYS A 332 33.83 -16.75 7.82
N SER A 333 34.22 -16.27 6.66
CA SER A 333 35.02 -17.04 5.72
C SER A 333 36.43 -17.20 6.29
N ALA A 334 36.87 -18.45 6.45
CA ALA A 334 38.28 -18.76 6.68
C ALA A 334 39.03 -18.63 5.35
N GLY A 335 39.34 -17.42 4.90
CA GLY A 335 40.15 -17.14 3.69
C GLY A 335 39.38 -17.22 2.38
N SER A 336 39.37 -16.12 1.71
CA SER A 336 39.10 -15.81 0.30
C SER A 336 38.71 -16.94 -0.67
N GLY A 337 37.41 -17.11 -0.82
CA GLY A 337 36.79 -17.56 -2.07
C GLY A 337 35.65 -16.59 -2.41
N PRO A 338 35.36 -16.29 -3.69
CA PRO A 338 34.27 -15.39 -4.06
C PRO A 338 32.94 -15.99 -3.60
N GLY A 339 32.32 -15.36 -2.61
CA GLY A 339 30.95 -15.67 -2.20
C GLY A 339 29.94 -15.26 -3.28
N PRO A 340 28.66 -15.69 -3.17
CA PRO A 340 27.62 -15.26 -4.12
C PRO A 340 27.55 -13.73 -4.17
N VAL A 341 27.75 -13.19 -5.34
CA VAL A 341 27.74 -11.75 -5.61
C VAL A 341 26.34 -11.20 -5.38
N ALA A 342 26.21 -10.20 -4.52
CA ALA A 342 24.98 -9.44 -4.39
C ALA A 342 24.73 -8.65 -5.68
N PRO A 343 23.48 -8.55 -6.19
CA PRO A 343 23.16 -7.65 -7.29
C PRO A 343 23.61 -6.24 -6.98
N VAL A 344 24.32 -5.62 -7.91
CA VAL A 344 24.77 -4.22 -7.80
C VAL A 344 23.55 -3.31 -7.67
N LYS A 345 23.55 -2.44 -6.67
CA LYS A 345 22.47 -1.44 -6.51
C LYS A 345 22.53 -0.45 -7.67
N PRO A 346 21.40 0.06 -8.17
CA PRO A 346 21.41 1.12 -9.17
C PRO A 346 22.24 2.30 -8.70
N GLY A 347 23.39 2.58 -9.39
CA GLY A 347 24.29 3.68 -9.07
C GLY A 347 25.62 3.30 -8.41
N GLU A 348 25.88 2.04 -8.09
CA GLU A 348 27.19 1.53 -7.73
C GLU A 348 27.93 1.06 -9.01
N GLU A 349 29.18 1.46 -9.20
CA GLU A 349 30.00 0.90 -10.26
C GLU A 349 30.29 -0.57 -9.90
N PRO A 350 30.14 -1.51 -10.87
CA PRO A 350 30.44 -2.92 -10.63
C PRO A 350 31.94 -3.05 -10.26
N ASP A 351 32.25 -3.88 -9.27
CA ASP A 351 33.63 -4.29 -9.04
C ASP A 351 34.10 -5.02 -10.29
N GLU A 352 35.10 -4.48 -10.99
CA GLU A 352 35.64 -5.01 -12.25
C GLU A 352 36.12 -6.46 -12.14
N ASN A 353 36.35 -6.96 -10.92
CA ASN A 353 36.80 -8.32 -10.65
C ASN A 353 35.65 -9.32 -10.44
N ILE A 354 34.40 -8.87 -10.45
CA ILE A 354 33.23 -9.75 -10.28
C ILE A 354 32.55 -9.95 -11.62
N PRO A 355 32.52 -11.17 -12.18
CA PRO A 355 31.85 -11.41 -13.45
C PRO A 355 30.35 -11.10 -13.33
N ASP A 356 29.84 -10.30 -14.27
CA ASP A 356 28.40 -10.08 -14.45
C ASP A 356 27.78 -11.33 -15.12
N LEU A 357 27.69 -12.41 -14.35
CA LEU A 357 27.20 -13.71 -14.78
C LEU A 357 26.08 -14.21 -13.88
N VAL A 358 24.94 -14.48 -14.48
CA VAL A 358 23.81 -15.14 -13.83
C VAL A 358 23.68 -16.56 -14.41
N LEU A 359 23.84 -17.56 -13.54
CA LEU A 359 23.59 -18.96 -13.89
C LEU A 359 22.14 -19.31 -13.55
N TRP A 360 21.44 -19.84 -14.51
CA TRP A 360 20.07 -20.29 -14.40
C TRP A 360 19.89 -21.65 -15.05
N HIS A 361 19.05 -22.50 -14.45
CA HIS A 361 18.75 -23.83 -14.96
C HIS A 361 17.26 -23.96 -15.28
N PHE A 362 16.91 -24.67 -16.36
CA PHE A 362 15.52 -24.82 -16.79
C PHE A 362 14.62 -25.56 -15.78
N ASN A 363 15.20 -26.32 -14.85
CA ASN A 363 14.49 -27.01 -13.75
C ASN A 363 14.41 -26.15 -12.46
N ASP A 364 14.89 -24.90 -12.49
CA ASP A 364 14.71 -24.03 -11.34
C ASP A 364 13.21 -23.81 -11.11
N PRO A 365 12.74 -23.84 -9.86
CA PRO A 365 11.30 -23.74 -9.56
C PRO A 365 10.70 -22.37 -9.92
N ARG A 366 11.54 -21.37 -10.12
CA ARG A 366 11.15 -20.01 -10.54
C ARG A 366 11.96 -19.53 -11.72
N LEU A 367 11.31 -18.75 -12.60
CA LEU A 367 11.99 -18.11 -13.73
C LEU A 367 13.11 -17.17 -13.22
N GLN A 368 14.17 -17.01 -14.00
CA GLN A 368 15.32 -16.15 -13.66
C GLN A 368 14.89 -14.73 -13.32
N SER A 369 14.00 -14.10 -14.10
CA SER A 369 13.48 -12.76 -13.86
C SER A 369 12.77 -12.65 -12.52
N GLN A 370 12.01 -13.68 -12.13
CA GLN A 370 11.35 -13.74 -10.82
C GLN A 370 12.38 -13.90 -9.69
N GLN A 371 13.39 -14.78 -9.86
CA GLN A 371 14.48 -14.96 -8.89
C GLN A 371 15.22 -13.65 -8.64
N GLN A 372 15.51 -12.86 -9.69
CA GLN A 372 16.18 -11.56 -9.56
C GLN A 372 15.33 -10.55 -8.76
N VAL A 373 14.04 -10.45 -9.08
CA VAL A 373 13.11 -9.53 -8.35
C VAL A 373 12.95 -9.95 -6.89
N GLU A 374 12.94 -11.24 -6.61
CA GLU A 374 12.73 -11.80 -5.27
C GLU A 374 14.03 -12.00 -4.46
N ALA A 375 15.19 -11.77 -5.05
CA ALA A 375 16.50 -12.05 -4.44
C ALA A 375 16.71 -11.39 -3.06
N GLU A 376 16.24 -10.16 -2.86
CA GLU A 376 16.31 -9.48 -1.56
C GLU A 376 15.36 -10.12 -0.54
N ARG A 377 14.15 -10.48 -0.94
CA ARG A 377 13.18 -11.19 -0.10
C ARG A 377 13.71 -12.56 0.34
N ASP A 378 14.35 -13.29 -0.56
CA ASP A 378 14.92 -14.60 -0.28
C ASP A 378 16.12 -14.52 0.67
N ARG A 379 16.98 -13.53 0.52
CA ARG A 379 18.10 -13.27 1.45
C ARG A 379 17.63 -12.90 2.85
N ASN A 380 16.55 -12.15 2.95
CA ASN A 380 15.97 -11.69 4.21
C ASN A 380 14.92 -12.67 4.76
N PHE A 381 14.77 -13.84 4.15
CA PHE A 381 13.80 -14.83 4.61
C PHE A 381 14.11 -15.34 6.01
N SER A 382 13.06 -15.65 6.77
CA SER A 382 13.17 -16.25 8.09
C SER A 382 12.02 -17.20 8.37
N TYR A 383 12.31 -18.34 8.96
CA TYR A 383 11.31 -19.33 9.37
C TYR A 383 10.58 -18.85 10.62
N LEU A 384 9.25 -18.79 10.56
CA LEU A 384 8.45 -18.42 11.73
C LEU A 384 8.55 -19.45 12.82
N SER A 385 8.76 -18.97 14.04
CA SER A 385 8.85 -19.77 15.26
C SER A 385 8.12 -19.07 16.40
N VAL A 386 7.82 -19.81 17.47
CA VAL A 386 7.17 -19.29 18.66
C VAL A 386 7.88 -19.79 19.91
N TYR A 387 8.06 -18.90 20.89
CA TYR A 387 8.51 -19.23 22.23
C TYR A 387 7.35 -19.04 23.20
N ARG A 388 6.93 -20.15 23.82
CA ARG A 388 5.86 -20.19 24.81
C ARG A 388 6.43 -19.98 26.21
N ILE A 389 5.98 -18.88 26.83
CA ILE A 389 6.61 -18.36 28.05
C ILE A 389 6.36 -19.26 29.26
N LYS A 390 5.11 -19.68 29.48
CA LYS A 390 4.76 -20.50 30.66
C LYS A 390 5.38 -21.89 30.62
N GLU A 391 5.37 -22.48 29.43
CA GLU A 391 5.88 -23.81 29.15
C GLU A 391 7.41 -23.83 29.00
N ASN A 392 8.05 -22.66 28.89
CA ASN A 392 9.45 -22.48 28.54
C ASN A 392 9.85 -23.33 27.34
N LYS A 393 9.05 -23.24 26.26
CA LYS A 393 9.14 -24.15 25.11
C LYS A 393 9.28 -23.38 23.80
N PHE A 394 10.33 -23.73 23.07
CA PHE A 394 10.49 -23.33 21.65
C PHE A 394 9.72 -24.26 20.72
N ILE A 395 9.08 -23.71 19.69
CA ILE A 395 8.39 -24.47 18.65
C ILE A 395 8.71 -23.82 17.29
N ARG A 396 9.28 -24.62 16.38
CA ARG A 396 9.47 -24.21 14.98
C ARG A 396 8.17 -24.42 14.22
N LEU A 397 7.56 -23.34 13.71
CA LEU A 397 6.30 -23.40 12.97
C LEU A 397 6.53 -23.54 11.45
N ALA A 398 7.57 -22.87 10.94
CA ALA A 398 7.99 -22.93 9.54
C ALA A 398 9.31 -23.68 9.39
N ASP A 399 9.48 -24.41 8.29
CA ASP A 399 10.72 -25.10 7.91
C ASP A 399 10.92 -25.08 6.39
N GLU A 400 11.80 -25.92 5.89
CA GLU A 400 12.16 -26.04 4.48
C GLU A 400 10.98 -26.53 3.62
N ASP A 401 10.09 -27.31 4.21
CA ASP A 401 8.92 -27.87 3.54
C ASP A 401 7.75 -26.89 3.51
N VAL A 402 7.49 -26.20 4.62
CA VAL A 402 6.41 -25.24 4.78
C VAL A 402 7.00 -23.89 5.19
N ARG A 403 7.45 -23.12 4.22
CA ARG A 403 8.17 -21.86 4.45
C ARG A 403 7.26 -20.68 4.79
N ASP A 404 6.14 -20.52 4.07
CA ASP A 404 5.18 -19.43 4.33
C ASP A 404 4.17 -19.88 5.40
N VAL A 405 4.41 -19.43 6.63
CA VAL A 405 3.51 -19.69 7.76
C VAL A 405 3.01 -18.36 8.31
N ARG A 406 1.69 -18.24 8.43
CA ARG A 406 1.01 -17.05 8.96
C ARG A 406 0.04 -17.43 10.08
N PRO A 407 0.15 -16.80 11.26
CA PRO A 407 -0.81 -17.02 12.33
C PRO A 407 -2.23 -16.60 11.93
N ALA A 408 -3.21 -17.41 12.28
CA ALA A 408 -4.61 -17.05 12.22
C ALA A 408 -4.97 -16.05 13.34
N PRO A 409 -6.12 -15.37 13.27
CA PRO A 409 -6.59 -14.55 14.38
C PRO A 409 -6.58 -15.32 15.70
N LYS A 410 -6.35 -14.63 16.82
CA LYS A 410 -6.21 -15.20 18.18
C LYS A 410 -4.98 -16.10 18.39
N ASP A 411 -4.13 -16.28 17.40
CA ASP A 411 -2.85 -16.99 17.51
C ASP A 411 -2.91 -18.43 18.07
N ARG A 412 -4.08 -19.10 17.97
CA ARG A 412 -4.22 -20.51 18.37
C ARG A 412 -3.72 -21.44 17.27
N PHE A 413 -4.00 -21.10 16.01
CA PHE A 413 -3.56 -21.83 14.84
C PHE A 413 -2.77 -20.91 13.91
N ALA A 414 -1.97 -21.51 13.02
CA ALA A 414 -1.33 -20.85 11.90
C ALA A 414 -1.62 -21.63 10.61
N LEU A 415 -1.57 -20.92 9.49
CA LEU A 415 -1.74 -21.47 8.15
C LEU A 415 -0.35 -21.57 7.51
N GLY A 416 0.02 -22.78 7.11
CA GLY A 416 1.26 -23.06 6.40
C GLY A 416 0.99 -23.44 4.95
N ARG A 417 1.80 -22.91 4.01
CA ARG A 417 1.64 -23.10 2.58
C ARG A 417 2.85 -23.82 2.01
N ASP A 418 2.61 -24.96 1.36
CA ASP A 418 3.62 -25.70 0.60
C ASP A 418 3.32 -25.58 -0.90
N VAL A 419 4.15 -24.84 -1.61
CA VAL A 419 4.03 -24.59 -3.06
C VAL A 419 4.94 -25.47 -3.90
N ARG A 420 5.88 -26.20 -3.29
CA ARG A 420 7.00 -26.88 -3.97
C ARG A 420 6.57 -27.81 -5.09
N ALA A 421 5.48 -28.56 -4.90
CA ALA A 421 4.97 -29.48 -5.93
C ALA A 421 4.40 -28.78 -7.18
N TYR A 422 4.16 -27.45 -7.11
CA TYR A 422 3.43 -26.69 -8.12
C TYR A 422 4.17 -25.44 -8.59
N GLU A 423 5.32 -25.10 -7.99
CA GLU A 423 5.98 -23.81 -8.17
C GLU A 423 6.52 -23.63 -9.60
N LEU A 424 7.10 -24.69 -10.18
CA LEU A 424 7.62 -24.64 -11.54
C LEU A 424 6.49 -24.43 -12.56
N ASP A 425 5.44 -25.25 -12.51
CA ASP A 425 4.29 -25.13 -13.41
C ASP A 425 3.64 -23.75 -13.27
N GLY A 426 3.44 -23.28 -12.03
CA GLY A 426 2.88 -21.96 -11.75
C GLY A 426 3.76 -20.79 -12.22
N SER A 427 5.08 -20.98 -12.30
CA SER A 427 6.00 -20.00 -12.88
C SER A 427 5.85 -19.90 -14.39
N LEU A 428 5.47 -20.99 -15.07
CA LEU A 428 5.36 -21.08 -16.52
C LEU A 428 3.99 -20.63 -17.04
N ASP A 429 2.91 -21.04 -16.36
CA ASP A 429 1.53 -20.82 -16.83
C ASP A 429 0.71 -19.82 -15.99
N GLY A 430 1.29 -19.32 -14.88
CA GLY A 430 0.62 -18.38 -13.96
C GLY A 430 -0.38 -19.04 -13.00
N ARG A 431 -0.63 -20.32 -13.10
CA ARG A 431 -1.59 -21.07 -12.26
C ARG A 431 -0.92 -21.53 -10.98
N ARG A 432 -1.08 -20.77 -9.91
CA ARG A 432 -0.44 -21.07 -8.62
C ARG A 432 -1.31 -21.96 -7.78
N TYR A 433 -0.78 -23.12 -7.40
CA TYR A 433 -1.38 -24.05 -6.46
C TYR A 433 -0.54 -24.19 -5.21
N GLU A 434 -1.17 -24.59 -4.12
CA GLU A 434 -0.51 -24.85 -2.83
C GLU A 434 -1.21 -25.96 -2.07
N ASP A 435 -0.46 -26.68 -1.26
CA ASP A 435 -1.01 -27.51 -0.20
C ASP A 435 -1.07 -26.65 1.06
N LEU A 436 -2.24 -26.59 1.69
CA LEU A 436 -2.49 -25.77 2.87
C LEU A 436 -2.53 -26.64 4.12
N TYR A 437 -1.68 -26.28 5.08
CA TYR A 437 -1.61 -26.91 6.38
C TYR A 437 -2.19 -26.00 7.47
N VAL A 438 -2.90 -26.59 8.41
CA VAL A 438 -3.23 -25.97 9.70
C VAL A 438 -2.18 -26.42 10.71
N ILE A 439 -1.58 -25.46 11.39
CA ILE A 439 -0.51 -25.68 12.38
C ILE A 439 -1.03 -25.25 13.74
N ASP A 440 -1.04 -26.19 14.70
CA ASP A 440 -1.33 -25.91 16.09
C ASP A 440 -0.14 -25.19 16.73
N MET A 441 -0.32 -23.94 17.14
CA MET A 441 0.77 -23.11 17.66
C MET A 441 1.19 -23.47 19.10
N ILE A 442 0.49 -24.38 19.77
CA ILE A 442 0.86 -24.88 21.09
C ILE A 442 1.72 -26.15 20.99
N SER A 443 1.35 -27.06 20.09
CA SER A 443 2.08 -28.33 19.93
C SER A 443 3.13 -28.29 18.82
N GLY A 444 2.92 -27.46 17.78
CA GLY A 444 3.65 -27.46 16.52
C GLY A 444 3.15 -28.49 15.51
N THR A 445 2.08 -29.22 15.85
CA THR A 445 1.52 -30.26 14.97
C THR A 445 0.94 -29.64 13.71
N ARG A 446 1.26 -30.24 12.55
CA ARG A 446 0.76 -29.83 11.22
C ARG A 446 -0.25 -30.84 10.71
N THR A 447 -1.37 -30.34 10.22
CA THR A 447 -2.42 -31.14 9.57
C THR A 447 -2.65 -30.60 8.18
N LEU A 448 -2.57 -31.45 7.14
CA LEU A 448 -2.93 -31.08 5.78
C LEU A 448 -4.44 -30.80 5.75
N ALA A 449 -4.79 -29.53 5.52
CA ALA A 449 -6.19 -29.11 5.48
C ALA A 449 -6.77 -29.15 4.07
N LEU A 450 -6.03 -28.60 3.09
CA LEU A 450 -6.46 -28.56 1.69
C LEU A 450 -5.28 -28.95 0.80
N LYS A 451 -5.53 -29.86 -0.15
CA LYS A 451 -4.54 -30.28 -1.13
C LYS A 451 -4.80 -29.58 -2.46
N LYS A 452 -3.74 -29.11 -3.10
CA LYS A 452 -3.78 -28.47 -4.42
C LYS A 452 -4.85 -27.38 -4.50
N THR A 453 -4.90 -26.50 -3.49
CA THR A 453 -5.81 -25.35 -3.51
C THR A 453 -5.23 -24.21 -4.35
N ARG A 454 -6.10 -23.47 -5.03
CA ARG A 454 -5.69 -22.33 -5.89
C ARG A 454 -6.22 -21.00 -5.37
N TRP A 455 -7.39 -21.04 -4.73
CA TRP A 455 -8.14 -19.85 -4.38
C TRP A 455 -7.78 -19.35 -2.98
N PRO A 456 -7.84 -18.04 -2.73
CA PRO A 456 -7.55 -17.48 -1.42
C PRO A 456 -8.43 -18.09 -0.32
N VAL A 457 -7.83 -18.28 0.85
CA VAL A 457 -8.50 -18.76 2.05
C VAL A 457 -8.63 -17.62 3.05
N LEU A 458 -9.73 -17.60 3.81
CA LEU A 458 -10.03 -16.53 4.76
C LEU A 458 -10.31 -17.09 6.16
N PRO A 459 -9.40 -16.90 7.14
CA PRO A 459 -9.65 -17.34 8.52
C PRO A 459 -10.75 -16.51 9.19
N SER A 460 -11.52 -17.16 10.07
CA SER A 460 -12.56 -16.51 10.87
C SER A 460 -11.97 -15.58 11.94
N PRO A 461 -12.71 -14.56 12.41
CA PRO A 461 -12.28 -13.66 13.47
C PRO A 461 -11.93 -14.33 14.79
N ASP A 462 -12.57 -15.45 15.12
CA ASP A 462 -12.27 -16.28 16.29
C ASP A 462 -11.04 -17.19 16.10
N GLY A 463 -10.48 -17.24 14.87
CA GLY A 463 -9.29 -18.02 14.55
C GLY A 463 -9.47 -19.53 14.56
N THR A 464 -10.71 -20.04 14.54
CA THR A 464 -10.99 -21.49 14.65
C THR A 464 -11.42 -22.12 13.34
N LYS A 465 -11.79 -21.30 12.33
CA LYS A 465 -12.34 -21.77 11.06
C LYS A 465 -11.65 -21.11 9.88
N LEU A 466 -11.73 -21.76 8.73
CA LEU A 466 -11.15 -21.28 7.49
C LEU A 466 -12.20 -21.40 6.37
N LEU A 467 -12.58 -20.26 5.79
CA LEU A 467 -13.36 -20.25 4.55
C LEU A 467 -12.45 -20.58 3.38
N HIS A 468 -12.88 -21.48 2.52
CA HIS A 468 -12.18 -21.82 1.28
C HIS A 468 -13.18 -22.13 0.15
N TYR A 469 -12.68 -22.10 -1.08
CA TYR A 469 -13.46 -22.39 -2.27
C TYR A 469 -12.86 -23.55 -3.05
N ALA A 470 -13.68 -24.50 -3.46
CA ALA A 470 -13.29 -25.62 -4.32
C ALA A 470 -14.49 -26.15 -5.07
N GLY A 471 -14.31 -26.47 -6.37
CA GLY A 471 -15.34 -27.15 -7.17
C GLY A 471 -16.68 -26.40 -7.25
N GLY A 472 -16.65 -25.08 -7.37
CA GLY A 472 -17.87 -24.25 -7.47
C GLY A 472 -18.52 -23.91 -6.12
N VAL A 473 -17.95 -24.37 -4.99
CA VAL A 473 -18.61 -24.28 -3.68
C VAL A 473 -17.69 -23.65 -2.64
N TYR A 474 -18.22 -22.70 -1.87
CA TYR A 474 -17.60 -22.26 -0.64
C TYR A 474 -17.84 -23.26 0.49
N SER A 475 -16.79 -23.53 1.24
CA SER A 475 -16.79 -24.46 2.37
C SER A 475 -16.09 -23.84 3.56
N VAL A 476 -16.40 -24.31 4.75
CA VAL A 476 -15.72 -23.94 5.99
C VAL A 476 -15.01 -25.16 6.56
N TYR A 477 -13.69 -25.01 6.76
CA TYR A 477 -12.86 -26.00 7.42
C TYR A 477 -12.74 -25.64 8.91
N ASP A 478 -13.08 -26.56 9.81
CA ASP A 478 -12.87 -26.44 11.25
C ASP A 478 -11.42 -26.86 11.56
N MET A 479 -10.62 -25.93 12.07
CA MET A 479 -9.18 -26.15 12.27
C MET A 479 -8.87 -27.14 13.42
N ALA A 480 -9.76 -27.26 14.39
CA ALA A 480 -9.59 -28.20 15.51
C ALA A 480 -10.09 -29.59 15.16
N ALA A 481 -11.24 -29.69 14.52
CA ALA A 481 -11.83 -30.97 14.13
C ALA A 481 -11.21 -31.57 12.86
N ALA A 482 -10.47 -30.78 12.08
CA ALA A 482 -9.90 -31.14 10.78
C ALA A 482 -10.95 -31.62 9.76
N VAL A 483 -12.10 -30.98 9.75
CA VAL A 483 -13.24 -31.33 8.87
C VAL A 483 -13.70 -30.14 8.07
N SER A 484 -13.93 -30.34 6.76
CA SER A 484 -14.50 -29.35 5.86
C SER A 484 -15.99 -29.60 5.64
N ARG A 485 -16.79 -28.54 5.65
CA ARG A 485 -18.23 -28.57 5.40
C ARG A 485 -18.61 -27.55 4.32
N PRO A 486 -19.31 -27.94 3.26
CA PRO A 486 -19.85 -27.00 2.26
C PRO A 486 -20.95 -26.15 2.89
N ILE A 487 -20.98 -24.85 2.52
CA ILE A 487 -21.96 -23.89 3.03
C ILE A 487 -22.81 -23.23 1.95
N THR A 488 -22.46 -23.38 0.66
CA THR A 488 -23.18 -22.69 -0.43
C THR A 488 -23.97 -23.62 -1.35
N ARG A 489 -24.01 -24.94 -1.13
CA ARG A 489 -24.73 -25.87 -2.01
C ARG A 489 -26.22 -25.57 -2.16
N ASP A 490 -26.85 -25.13 -1.07
CA ASP A 490 -28.29 -24.86 -1.00
C ASP A 490 -28.62 -23.36 -1.12
N VAL A 491 -27.63 -22.52 -1.43
CA VAL A 491 -27.83 -21.09 -1.68
C VAL A 491 -28.31 -20.90 -3.12
N PRO A 492 -29.42 -20.16 -3.36
CA PRO A 492 -29.96 -19.97 -4.71
C PRO A 492 -29.14 -18.91 -5.50
N ALA A 493 -27.82 -19.03 -5.50
CA ALA A 493 -26.87 -18.17 -6.21
C ALA A 493 -25.58 -18.93 -6.50
N ASP A 494 -24.96 -18.62 -7.61
CA ASP A 494 -23.62 -19.04 -7.94
C ASP A 494 -22.61 -17.99 -7.46
N PHE A 495 -21.47 -18.47 -6.95
CA PHE A 495 -20.38 -17.63 -6.48
C PHE A 495 -19.16 -17.73 -7.39
N VAL A 496 -19.39 -18.06 -8.63
CA VAL A 496 -18.38 -18.12 -9.70
C VAL A 496 -18.39 -16.79 -10.44
N ASN A 497 -17.21 -16.21 -10.67
CA ASN A 497 -17.09 -15.02 -11.49
C ASN A 497 -17.24 -15.37 -12.98
N GLU A 498 -18.45 -15.33 -13.48
CA GLU A 498 -18.80 -15.62 -14.87
C GLU A 498 -18.23 -14.59 -15.87
N ASP A 499 -17.79 -13.43 -15.38
CA ASP A 499 -17.19 -12.37 -16.19
C ASP A 499 -15.69 -12.61 -16.47
N ASP A 500 -15.04 -13.56 -15.78
CA ASP A 500 -13.64 -13.90 -16.04
C ASP A 500 -13.51 -14.67 -17.36
N ASP A 501 -12.70 -14.14 -18.25
CA ASP A 501 -12.42 -14.73 -19.56
C ASP A 501 -10.93 -15.06 -19.76
N HIS A 502 -10.15 -15.10 -18.66
CA HIS A 502 -8.70 -15.36 -18.66
C HIS A 502 -8.34 -16.79 -18.25
N ASN A 503 -9.22 -17.51 -17.56
CA ASN A 503 -8.93 -18.81 -16.98
C ASN A 503 -9.77 -19.91 -17.60
N GLU A 504 -9.23 -21.12 -17.67
CA GLU A 504 -9.99 -22.32 -18.07
C GLU A 504 -11.04 -22.71 -17.01
N ILE A 505 -10.78 -22.37 -15.74
CA ILE A 505 -11.67 -22.56 -14.62
C ILE A 505 -11.96 -21.17 -14.06
N ASP A 506 -13.21 -20.75 -14.17
CA ASP A 506 -13.63 -19.44 -13.67
C ASP A 506 -13.36 -19.32 -12.17
N PRO A 507 -12.76 -18.20 -11.70
CA PRO A 507 -12.48 -17.98 -10.29
C PRO A 507 -13.77 -17.75 -9.49
N PRO A 508 -13.73 -17.91 -8.16
CA PRO A 508 -14.85 -17.46 -7.33
C PRO A 508 -14.91 -15.93 -7.30
N ASP A 509 -16.10 -15.37 -7.16
CA ASP A 509 -16.24 -14.01 -6.66
C ASP A 509 -15.64 -13.91 -5.26
N PRO A 510 -14.81 -12.87 -4.96
CA PRO A 510 -14.14 -12.76 -3.68
C PRO A 510 -15.13 -12.69 -2.51
N PRO A 511 -14.87 -13.39 -1.38
CA PRO A 511 -15.71 -13.29 -0.21
C PRO A 511 -15.69 -11.87 0.36
N VAL A 512 -16.85 -11.36 0.74
CA VAL A 512 -17.02 -10.03 1.34
C VAL A 512 -16.42 -9.98 2.75
N GLY A 513 -16.55 -11.07 3.52
CA GLY A 513 -15.91 -11.23 4.81
C GLY A 513 -16.71 -12.02 5.83
N TRP A 514 -16.06 -12.29 6.96
CA TRP A 514 -16.72 -12.93 8.10
C TRP A 514 -17.51 -11.94 8.95
N MET A 515 -18.64 -12.40 9.47
CA MET A 515 -19.30 -11.69 10.56
C MET A 515 -18.45 -11.79 11.82
N LYS A 516 -18.52 -10.77 12.70
CA LYS A 516 -17.69 -10.62 13.91
C LYS A 516 -17.81 -11.81 14.89
N ASP A 517 -18.97 -12.45 14.92
CA ASP A 517 -19.26 -13.60 15.76
C ASP A 517 -18.79 -14.93 15.15
N SER A 518 -18.19 -14.91 13.95
CA SER A 518 -17.74 -16.11 13.22
C SER A 518 -18.83 -17.15 12.90
N ARG A 519 -20.12 -16.76 12.94
CA ARG A 519 -21.23 -17.68 12.68
C ARG A 519 -21.78 -17.62 11.26
N SER A 520 -21.44 -16.57 10.52
CA SER A 520 -21.83 -16.39 9.13
C SER A 520 -20.73 -15.72 8.34
N VAL A 521 -20.78 -15.90 7.03
CA VAL A 521 -19.93 -15.19 6.07
C VAL A 521 -20.80 -14.35 5.14
N LEU A 522 -20.28 -13.21 4.70
CA LEU A 522 -20.84 -12.47 3.58
C LEU A 522 -20.10 -12.87 2.32
N LEU A 523 -20.84 -13.29 1.30
CA LEU A 523 -20.34 -13.69 -0.01
C LEU A 523 -20.97 -12.80 -1.08
N SER A 524 -20.26 -12.57 -2.18
CA SER A 524 -20.77 -11.91 -3.39
C SER A 524 -20.99 -12.92 -4.49
N ASP A 525 -22.07 -12.76 -5.26
CA ASP A 525 -22.31 -13.47 -6.52
C ASP A 525 -22.00 -12.58 -7.74
N GLY A 526 -21.12 -11.58 -7.55
CA GLY A 526 -20.77 -10.58 -8.55
C GLY A 526 -21.76 -9.41 -8.64
N TRP A 527 -22.98 -9.58 -8.15
CA TRP A 527 -24.06 -8.58 -8.17
C TRP A 527 -24.57 -8.28 -6.77
N ASP A 528 -25.05 -9.30 -6.10
CA ASP A 528 -25.68 -9.23 -4.79
C ASP A 528 -24.74 -9.74 -3.68
N VAL A 529 -25.03 -9.32 -2.46
CA VAL A 529 -24.33 -9.75 -1.25
C VAL A 529 -25.23 -10.64 -0.41
N TRP A 530 -24.73 -11.83 -0.12
CA TRP A 530 -25.44 -12.89 0.61
C TRP A 530 -24.85 -13.09 2.00
N SER A 531 -25.70 -13.22 3.00
CA SER A 531 -25.32 -13.70 4.34
C SER A 531 -25.57 -15.20 4.41
N VAL A 532 -24.51 -15.99 4.60
CA VAL A 532 -24.55 -17.45 4.60
C VAL A 532 -24.14 -17.98 5.98
N PRO A 533 -25.07 -18.63 6.72
CA PRO A 533 -24.75 -19.26 7.99
C PRO A 533 -23.85 -20.48 7.81
N ILE A 534 -22.80 -20.61 8.64
CA ILE A 534 -21.83 -21.71 8.50
C ILE A 534 -22.31 -23.05 9.07
N GLN A 535 -23.33 -23.05 9.93
CA GLN A 535 -23.92 -24.25 10.53
C GLN A 535 -25.11 -24.80 9.74
N GLY A 536 -25.44 -24.18 8.60
CA GLY A 536 -26.66 -24.46 7.83
C GLY A 536 -27.81 -23.55 8.29
N GLY A 537 -28.91 -23.62 7.55
CA GLY A 537 -30.04 -22.72 7.67
C GLY A 537 -30.22 -21.82 6.45
N PRO A 538 -31.25 -21.00 6.39
CA PRO A 538 -31.54 -20.17 5.22
C PRO A 538 -30.49 -19.10 5.04
N SER A 539 -29.96 -18.97 3.83
CA SER A 539 -29.16 -17.82 3.40
C SER A 539 -30.06 -16.62 3.14
N LEU A 540 -29.52 -15.41 3.32
CA LEU A 540 -30.26 -14.17 3.10
C LEU A 540 -29.52 -13.31 2.06
N ASN A 541 -30.22 -12.97 0.96
CA ASN A 541 -29.74 -11.94 0.04
C ASN A 541 -29.95 -10.56 0.70
N LEU A 542 -28.85 -9.89 1.07
CA LEU A 542 -28.90 -8.63 1.78
C LEU A 542 -29.22 -7.45 0.87
N THR A 543 -28.85 -7.53 -0.40
CA THR A 543 -29.05 -6.44 -1.37
C THR A 543 -30.26 -6.65 -2.25
N GLY A 544 -30.49 -7.84 -2.75
CA GLY A 544 -31.73 -8.33 -3.35
C GLY A 544 -32.13 -7.77 -4.71
N ASN A 545 -31.43 -6.74 -5.21
CA ASN A 545 -31.76 -6.08 -6.48
C ASN A 545 -30.56 -5.99 -7.46
N GLY A 546 -29.38 -6.44 -7.06
CA GLY A 546 -28.15 -6.26 -7.82
C GLY A 546 -28.25 -6.84 -9.23
N ARG A 547 -28.50 -8.14 -9.36
CA ARG A 547 -28.61 -8.81 -10.66
C ARG A 547 -29.79 -8.30 -11.48
N LYS A 548 -30.91 -8.01 -10.85
CA LYS A 548 -32.13 -7.52 -11.51
C LYS A 548 -31.96 -6.15 -12.12
N GLU A 549 -31.28 -5.25 -11.44
CA GLU A 549 -31.10 -3.85 -11.85
C GLU A 549 -29.74 -3.57 -12.50
N GLY A 550 -28.89 -4.60 -12.63
CA GLY A 550 -27.52 -4.48 -13.15
C GLY A 550 -26.61 -3.67 -12.24
N LEU A 551 -26.78 -3.81 -10.93
CA LEU A 551 -25.99 -3.13 -9.91
C LEU A 551 -25.00 -4.09 -9.26
N ARG A 552 -23.76 -3.66 -9.12
CA ARG A 552 -22.73 -4.39 -8.39
C ARG A 552 -22.46 -3.72 -7.05
N TYR A 553 -22.45 -4.51 -5.98
CA TYR A 553 -22.22 -4.04 -4.61
C TYR A 553 -20.87 -4.51 -4.10
N GLN A 554 -19.98 -3.57 -3.82
CA GLN A 554 -18.68 -3.82 -3.22
C GLN A 554 -18.66 -3.25 -1.80
N ARG A 555 -18.47 -4.11 -0.78
CA ARG A 555 -18.41 -3.66 0.60
C ARG A 555 -17.22 -2.71 0.83
N LEU A 556 -17.47 -1.63 1.58
CA LEU A 556 -16.47 -0.67 2.01
C LEU A 556 -16.12 -0.90 3.48
N ARG A 557 -14.83 -1.10 3.76
CA ARG A 557 -14.32 -1.19 5.12
C ARG A 557 -13.92 0.21 5.59
N LEU A 558 -14.71 0.83 6.45
CA LEU A 558 -14.49 2.20 6.94
C LEU A 558 -13.67 2.25 8.24
N ASP A 559 -13.62 1.15 8.99
CA ASP A 559 -12.82 1.00 10.20
C ASP A 559 -11.60 0.11 9.87
N PRO A 560 -10.38 0.64 9.84
CA PRO A 560 -9.18 -0.16 9.57
C PRO A 560 -8.91 -1.21 10.67
N ASP A 561 -9.40 -1.00 11.88
CA ASP A 561 -9.21 -1.90 13.03
C ASP A 561 -10.30 -3.00 13.09
N GLU A 562 -11.23 -3.05 12.12
CA GLU A 562 -12.30 -4.03 12.08
C GLU A 562 -11.77 -5.46 11.94
N LYS A 563 -12.10 -6.32 12.90
CA LYS A 563 -11.70 -7.75 12.93
C LYS A 563 -12.82 -8.70 12.46
N GLY A 564 -13.95 -8.17 11.99
CA GLY A 564 -15.11 -8.88 11.46
C GLY A 564 -16.30 -7.94 11.37
N ILE A 565 -17.22 -8.25 10.46
CA ILE A 565 -18.37 -7.40 10.14
C ILE A 565 -19.35 -7.41 11.32
N ASP A 566 -19.59 -6.24 11.88
CA ASP A 566 -20.54 -6.07 13.01
C ASP A 566 -21.95 -5.76 12.46
N PRO A 567 -22.92 -6.67 12.59
CA PRO A 567 -24.29 -6.45 12.09
C PRO A 567 -25.06 -5.38 12.87
N ALA A 568 -24.52 -4.90 14.01
CA ALA A 568 -25.11 -3.79 14.75
C ALA A 568 -24.73 -2.42 14.17
N ARG A 569 -23.73 -2.37 13.29
CA ARG A 569 -23.27 -1.17 12.61
C ARG A 569 -23.77 -1.13 11.16
N PRO A 570 -23.93 0.06 10.56
CA PRO A 570 -24.24 0.17 9.13
C PRO A 570 -23.15 -0.47 8.27
N ILE A 571 -23.56 -1.18 7.23
CA ILE A 571 -22.67 -1.78 6.22
C ILE A 571 -22.73 -0.91 4.98
N TYR A 572 -21.60 -0.31 4.60
CA TYR A 572 -21.49 0.57 3.44
C TYR A 572 -20.99 -0.19 2.22
N PHE A 573 -21.51 0.19 1.06
CA PHE A 573 -21.15 -0.36 -0.23
C PHE A 573 -20.79 0.74 -1.22
N GLY A 574 -19.74 0.55 -2.02
CA GLY A 574 -19.63 1.14 -3.34
C GLY A 574 -20.63 0.46 -4.26
N THR A 575 -21.43 1.24 -4.94
CA THR A 575 -22.45 0.73 -5.87
C THR A 575 -22.11 1.17 -7.27
N TYR A 576 -22.13 0.24 -8.23
CA TYR A 576 -21.79 0.49 -9.62
C TYR A 576 -22.84 -0.09 -10.56
N GLY A 577 -23.28 0.72 -11.54
CA GLY A 577 -24.22 0.29 -12.58
C GLY A 577 -23.49 -0.22 -13.80
N GLU A 578 -23.54 -1.53 -14.02
CA GLU A 578 -22.85 -2.21 -15.13
C GLU A 578 -23.20 -1.62 -16.48
N TRP A 579 -24.48 -1.32 -16.73
CA TRP A 579 -24.97 -0.84 -18.03
C TRP A 579 -25.09 0.67 -18.13
N THR A 580 -25.07 1.38 -16.99
CA THR A 580 -25.17 2.85 -16.96
C THR A 580 -23.85 3.55 -16.74
N LYS A 581 -22.86 2.83 -16.21
CA LYS A 581 -21.56 3.32 -15.73
C LYS A 581 -21.67 4.37 -14.62
N LYS A 582 -22.87 4.53 -14.03
CA LYS A 582 -23.08 5.34 -12.84
C LYS A 582 -22.40 4.66 -11.64
N ALA A 583 -21.95 5.46 -10.71
CA ALA A 583 -21.41 4.96 -9.45
C ALA A 583 -21.91 5.79 -8.27
N GLY A 584 -21.73 5.23 -7.08
CA GLY A 584 -22.12 5.90 -5.85
C GLY A 584 -21.90 5.03 -4.63
N PHE A 585 -22.67 5.36 -3.59
CA PHE A 585 -22.60 4.68 -2.32
C PHE A 585 -23.98 4.28 -1.83
N SER A 586 -24.05 3.10 -1.23
CA SER A 586 -25.25 2.59 -0.57
C SER A 586 -24.94 2.11 0.84
N VAL A 587 -25.95 2.00 1.69
CA VAL A 587 -25.83 1.54 3.07
C VAL A 587 -26.96 0.58 3.42
N ILE A 588 -26.62 -0.49 4.14
CA ILE A 588 -27.59 -1.35 4.84
C ILE A 588 -27.50 -1.00 6.31
N GLU A 589 -28.60 -0.50 6.87
CA GLU A 589 -28.75 -0.24 8.29
C GLU A 589 -29.35 -1.46 8.99
N LYS A 590 -29.10 -1.59 10.29
CA LYS A 590 -29.65 -2.71 11.09
C LYS A 590 -31.16 -2.81 10.94
N GLY A 591 -31.64 -3.96 10.48
CA GLY A 591 -33.07 -4.25 10.30
C GLY A 591 -33.70 -3.66 9.03
N SER A 592 -32.92 -3.03 8.15
CA SER A 592 -33.44 -2.59 6.86
C SER A 592 -33.65 -3.78 5.90
N PRO A 593 -34.68 -3.69 5.03
CA PRO A 593 -35.00 -4.79 4.10
C PRO A 593 -34.03 -4.89 2.91
N GLY A 594 -33.11 -3.92 2.76
CA GLY A 594 -32.14 -3.84 1.67
C GLY A 594 -31.33 -2.56 1.70
N PRO A 595 -30.49 -2.31 0.69
CA PRO A 595 -29.61 -1.15 0.64
C PRO A 595 -30.41 0.13 0.35
N ARG A 596 -30.09 1.19 1.09
CA ARG A 596 -30.53 2.55 0.79
C ARG A 596 -29.43 3.28 0.04
N VAL A 597 -29.73 3.82 -1.12
CA VAL A 597 -28.82 4.61 -1.93
C VAL A 597 -28.55 5.95 -1.24
N LEU A 598 -27.28 6.31 -1.09
CA LEU A 598 -26.81 7.58 -0.55
C LEU A 598 -26.40 8.54 -1.67
N VAL A 599 -25.65 8.04 -2.65
CA VAL A 599 -25.15 8.77 -3.81
C VAL A 599 -25.31 7.88 -5.06
N TRP A 600 -25.75 8.48 -6.18
CA TRP A 600 -25.85 7.79 -7.47
C TRP A 600 -25.72 8.79 -8.60
N GLU A 601 -24.55 8.82 -9.27
CA GLU A 601 -24.23 9.88 -10.23
C GLU A 601 -23.54 9.31 -11.49
N ASP A 602 -23.57 10.09 -12.57
CA ASP A 602 -22.72 9.91 -13.77
C ASP A 602 -21.30 10.42 -13.45
N ALA A 603 -20.65 9.74 -12.51
CA ALA A 603 -19.33 10.05 -11.98
C ALA A 603 -18.65 8.77 -11.50
N ALA A 604 -17.34 8.84 -11.32
CA ALA A 604 -16.60 7.81 -10.58
C ALA A 604 -16.16 8.38 -9.22
N PHE A 605 -16.07 7.49 -8.26
CA PHE A 605 -15.68 7.82 -6.89
C PHE A 605 -14.44 7.05 -6.49
N GLY A 606 -13.58 7.69 -5.69
CA GLY A 606 -12.48 7.04 -5.00
C GLY A 606 -12.94 6.32 -3.73
N PRO A 607 -11.97 5.84 -2.92
CA PRO A 607 -12.31 5.18 -1.66
C PRO A 607 -13.08 6.12 -0.73
N LEU A 608 -14.10 5.58 -0.07
CA LEU A 608 -14.81 6.29 0.99
C LEU A 608 -14.03 6.10 2.30
N LEU A 609 -13.52 7.19 2.85
CA LEU A 609 -12.86 7.23 4.15
C LEU A 609 -13.81 7.81 5.19
N LYS A 610 -13.64 7.44 6.46
CA LYS A 610 -14.39 7.98 7.58
C LYS A 610 -13.44 8.46 8.68
N ALA A 611 -13.69 9.63 9.23
CA ALA A 611 -13.03 10.06 10.45
C ALA A 611 -13.34 9.10 11.60
N ARG A 612 -12.34 8.75 12.39
CA ARG A 612 -12.44 7.68 13.38
C ARG A 612 -13.50 7.95 14.47
N LEU A 613 -13.58 9.20 14.94
CA LEU A 613 -14.43 9.63 16.06
C LEU A 613 -15.59 10.54 15.63
N ALA A 614 -15.80 10.78 14.34
CA ALA A 614 -16.83 11.68 13.86
C ALA A 614 -17.53 11.13 12.61
N ASP A 615 -18.78 11.55 12.38
CA ASP A 615 -19.51 11.25 11.16
C ASP A 615 -19.15 12.25 10.05
N VAL A 616 -17.88 12.20 9.68
CA VAL A 616 -17.29 12.92 8.56
C VAL A 616 -16.70 11.92 7.60
N TYR A 617 -17.20 11.94 6.38
CA TYR A 617 -16.85 11.01 5.31
C TYR A 617 -16.14 11.76 4.19
N LEU A 618 -15.12 11.16 3.61
CA LEU A 618 -14.33 11.76 2.55
C LEU A 618 -14.23 10.80 1.38
N THR A 619 -14.29 11.35 0.17
CA THR A 619 -14.01 10.61 -1.07
C THR A 619 -13.49 11.57 -2.14
N THR A 620 -12.91 11.03 -3.19
CA THR A 620 -12.72 11.79 -4.44
C THR A 620 -13.89 11.54 -5.37
N ARG A 621 -14.28 12.57 -6.12
CA ARG A 621 -15.27 12.48 -7.19
C ARG A 621 -14.64 12.96 -8.49
N GLU A 622 -14.81 12.20 -9.53
CA GLU A 622 -14.29 12.51 -10.86
C GLU A 622 -15.32 12.26 -11.95
N THR A 623 -15.15 12.96 -13.06
CA THR A 623 -15.76 12.65 -14.35
C THR A 623 -14.68 12.63 -15.43
N PHE A 624 -15.01 12.34 -16.66
CA PHE A 624 -14.02 12.41 -17.75
C PHE A 624 -13.31 13.78 -17.83
N ARG A 625 -13.92 14.84 -17.30
CA ARG A 625 -13.43 16.21 -17.30
C ARG A 625 -12.99 16.69 -15.92
N ASP A 626 -13.70 16.33 -14.84
CA ASP A 626 -13.40 16.80 -13.50
C ASP A 626 -12.30 15.97 -12.86
N PHE A 627 -11.23 16.62 -12.40
CA PHE A 627 -10.15 15.98 -11.65
C PHE A 627 -10.68 15.38 -10.34
N PRO A 628 -10.13 14.22 -9.86
CA PRO A 628 -10.54 13.58 -8.62
C PRO A 628 -10.10 14.34 -7.37
N ASP A 629 -10.68 15.49 -7.15
CA ASP A 629 -10.49 16.29 -5.95
C ASP A 629 -11.23 15.69 -4.75
N TRP A 630 -10.59 15.78 -3.58
CA TRP A 630 -11.19 15.34 -2.32
C TRP A 630 -12.36 16.22 -1.91
N ARG A 631 -13.36 15.56 -1.37
CA ARG A 631 -14.57 16.16 -0.83
C ARG A 631 -14.94 15.51 0.48
N ALA A 632 -15.59 16.24 1.38
CA ALA A 632 -16.12 15.74 2.65
C ALA A 632 -17.62 15.95 2.74
N ALA A 633 -18.31 15.04 3.43
CA ALA A 633 -19.74 15.14 3.74
C ALA A 633 -20.05 14.56 5.13
N GLY A 634 -21.27 14.75 5.61
CA GLY A 634 -21.82 14.02 6.75
C GLY A 634 -22.28 12.61 6.39
N ALA A 635 -22.91 11.91 7.32
CA ALA A 635 -23.33 10.51 7.17
C ALA A 635 -24.35 10.25 6.04
N ASP A 636 -25.09 11.27 5.62
CA ASP A 636 -26.05 11.21 4.52
C ASP A 636 -25.40 11.31 3.13
N LEU A 637 -24.13 11.70 3.05
CA LEU A 637 -23.34 11.92 1.85
C LEU A 637 -23.98 12.87 0.81
N LYS A 638 -24.83 13.79 1.24
CA LYS A 638 -25.59 14.67 0.33
C LYS A 638 -24.93 16.01 0.08
N SER A 639 -24.36 16.63 1.12
CA SER A 639 -23.79 17.98 1.05
C SER A 639 -22.27 17.90 1.05
N TRP A 640 -21.68 17.89 -0.14
CA TRP A 640 -20.23 17.75 -0.32
C TRP A 640 -19.51 19.11 -0.24
N ILE A 641 -18.52 19.17 0.63
CA ILE A 641 -17.57 20.27 0.74
C ILE A 641 -16.30 19.90 -0.03
N ARG A 642 -15.92 20.69 -1.01
CA ARG A 642 -14.66 20.50 -1.75
C ARG A 642 -13.45 20.84 -0.87
N LEU A 643 -12.53 19.92 -0.74
CA LEU A 643 -11.34 20.05 0.12
C LEU A 643 -10.08 20.40 -0.67
N THR A 644 -9.97 19.92 -1.91
CA THR A 644 -8.82 20.20 -2.79
C THR A 644 -9.24 20.84 -4.11
N GLU A 645 -8.32 21.57 -4.71
CA GLU A 645 -8.34 22.05 -6.08
C GLU A 645 -6.94 21.88 -6.64
N ALA A 646 -6.60 20.62 -6.99
CA ALA A 646 -5.22 20.30 -7.30
C ALA A 646 -4.72 20.94 -8.59
N ASN A 647 -5.58 21.08 -9.59
CA ASN A 647 -5.20 21.55 -10.93
C ASN A 647 -6.09 22.70 -11.42
N PRO A 648 -6.03 23.90 -10.78
CA PRO A 648 -6.86 25.05 -11.18
C PRO A 648 -6.56 25.55 -12.60
N GLN A 649 -5.34 25.27 -13.13
CA GLN A 649 -4.94 25.58 -14.51
C GLN A 649 -5.69 24.76 -15.56
N GLN A 650 -6.45 23.74 -15.16
CA GLN A 650 -7.24 22.93 -16.10
C GLN A 650 -8.15 23.75 -16.99
N LYS A 651 -8.69 24.87 -16.48
CA LYS A 651 -9.55 25.81 -17.22
C LYS A 651 -8.88 26.49 -18.42
N ASP A 652 -7.54 26.51 -18.44
CA ASP A 652 -6.75 27.17 -19.48
C ASP A 652 -6.53 26.25 -20.70
N PHE A 653 -7.05 25.03 -20.67
CA PHE A 653 -6.87 24.02 -21.70
C PHE A 653 -8.20 23.58 -22.32
N LEU A 654 -8.11 23.17 -23.57
CA LEU A 654 -9.20 22.51 -24.28
C LEU A 654 -9.37 21.07 -23.79
N TRP A 655 -10.60 20.70 -23.49
CA TRP A 655 -10.97 19.35 -23.04
C TRP A 655 -11.97 18.72 -24.01
N SER A 656 -12.09 17.39 -23.94
CA SER A 656 -13.16 16.68 -24.62
C SER A 656 -14.51 17.40 -24.46
N SER A 657 -15.22 17.61 -25.55
CA SER A 657 -16.54 18.28 -25.53
C SER A 657 -17.63 17.43 -24.86
N GLY A 658 -17.43 16.14 -24.77
CA GLY A 658 -18.36 15.20 -24.14
C GLY A 658 -17.92 13.76 -24.26
N VAL A 659 -18.65 12.89 -23.58
CA VAL A 659 -18.49 11.44 -23.68
C VAL A 659 -19.84 10.79 -23.97
N ARG A 660 -19.84 9.73 -24.76
CA ARG A 660 -21.04 8.94 -25.08
C ARG A 660 -20.78 7.49 -24.75
N LEU A 661 -21.71 6.87 -24.04
CA LEU A 661 -21.77 5.42 -23.91
C LEU A 661 -22.44 4.88 -25.18
N VAL A 662 -21.75 4.04 -25.91
CA VAL A 662 -22.21 3.45 -27.17
C VAL A 662 -22.51 1.98 -26.94
N ASP A 663 -23.74 1.58 -27.18
CA ASP A 663 -24.13 0.15 -27.21
C ASP A 663 -23.93 -0.38 -28.63
N TYR A 664 -23.38 -1.59 -28.75
CA TYR A 664 -23.22 -2.25 -30.04
C TYR A 664 -23.33 -3.76 -29.92
N VAL A 665 -23.63 -4.40 -31.06
CA VAL A 665 -23.73 -5.85 -31.17
C VAL A 665 -22.48 -6.35 -31.89
N ILE A 666 -21.92 -7.43 -31.38
CA ILE A 666 -20.70 -8.03 -31.89
C ILE A 666 -20.97 -9.29 -32.71
N ASP A 667 -19.97 -9.77 -33.46
CA ASP A 667 -20.06 -11.03 -34.16
C ASP A 667 -20.29 -12.18 -33.13
N PRO A 668 -21.31 -13.02 -33.32
CA PRO A 668 -21.60 -14.16 -32.41
C PRO A 668 -20.41 -15.13 -32.19
N LYS A 669 -19.39 -15.08 -33.04
CA LYS A 669 -18.16 -15.89 -32.89
C LYS A 669 -17.27 -15.41 -31.73
N SER A 670 -17.50 -14.21 -31.20
CA SER A 670 -16.64 -13.58 -30.18
C SER A 670 -16.71 -14.23 -28.80
N GLY A 671 -17.80 -14.94 -28.45
CA GLY A 671 -17.90 -15.61 -27.16
C GLY A 671 -19.20 -15.41 -26.39
N LYS A 672 -19.09 -15.17 -25.07
CA LYS A 672 -20.18 -15.27 -24.07
C LYS A 672 -21.35 -14.28 -24.23
N THR A 673 -21.14 -13.13 -24.86
CA THR A 673 -22.19 -12.09 -25.05
C THR A 673 -22.17 -11.52 -26.46
N ASN A 674 -23.32 -11.14 -26.96
CA ASN A 674 -23.48 -10.45 -28.25
C ASN A 674 -23.74 -8.95 -28.10
N ARG A 675 -23.81 -8.41 -26.87
CA ARG A 675 -23.98 -6.97 -26.58
C ARG A 675 -22.79 -6.49 -25.76
N LEU A 676 -22.12 -5.47 -26.26
CA LEU A 676 -21.02 -4.77 -25.58
C LEU A 676 -21.29 -3.26 -25.57
N GLN A 677 -20.48 -2.55 -24.83
CA GLN A 677 -20.49 -1.11 -24.73
C GLN A 677 -19.12 -0.52 -25.04
N GLY A 678 -19.08 0.74 -25.36
CA GLY A 678 -17.84 1.49 -25.51
C GLY A 678 -18.00 2.93 -25.07
N ALA A 679 -16.93 3.53 -24.56
CA ALA A 679 -16.88 4.93 -24.21
C ALA A 679 -16.26 5.73 -25.35
N LEU A 680 -17.06 6.59 -26.01
CA LEU A 680 -16.62 7.49 -27.07
C LEU A 680 -16.39 8.89 -26.51
N PHE A 681 -15.14 9.32 -26.44
CA PHE A 681 -14.75 10.66 -26.03
C PHE A 681 -14.65 11.55 -27.27
N LEU A 682 -15.44 12.63 -27.28
CA LEU A 682 -15.48 13.55 -28.39
C LEU A 682 -14.28 14.51 -28.35
N PRO A 683 -13.79 14.99 -29.50
CA PRO A 683 -12.71 15.98 -29.54
C PRO A 683 -13.15 17.31 -28.89
N ALA A 684 -12.19 18.09 -28.45
CA ALA A 684 -12.42 19.47 -28.07
C ALA A 684 -12.99 20.25 -29.30
N GLY A 685 -14.02 21.06 -29.06
CA GLY A 685 -14.67 21.79 -30.12
C GLY A 685 -15.46 20.91 -31.13
N TYR A 686 -15.99 19.76 -30.68
CA TYR A 686 -16.79 18.86 -31.51
C TYR A 686 -18.02 19.56 -32.09
N GLU A 687 -18.20 19.42 -33.38
CA GLU A 687 -19.36 19.91 -34.17
C GLU A 687 -20.11 18.73 -34.79
N PRO A 688 -21.41 18.58 -34.57
CA PRO A 688 -22.19 17.53 -35.21
C PRO A 688 -22.12 17.60 -36.75
N GLY A 689 -22.00 16.43 -37.39
CA GLY A 689 -21.90 16.34 -38.84
C GLY A 689 -20.51 16.52 -39.45
N ARG A 690 -19.51 16.86 -38.63
CA ARG A 690 -18.11 16.91 -39.05
C ARG A 690 -17.40 15.58 -38.75
N SER A 691 -16.54 15.15 -39.67
CA SER A 691 -15.70 13.97 -39.50
C SER A 691 -14.43 14.30 -38.70
N TYR A 692 -14.03 13.43 -37.78
CA TYR A 692 -12.83 13.58 -36.96
C TYR A 692 -11.97 12.33 -37.01
N PRO A 693 -10.63 12.47 -36.95
CA PRO A 693 -9.76 11.31 -36.79
C PRO A 693 -10.05 10.66 -35.44
N THR A 694 -10.19 9.34 -35.45
CA THR A 694 -10.57 8.58 -34.26
C THR A 694 -9.50 7.57 -33.92
N ILE A 695 -9.08 7.55 -32.64
CA ILE A 695 -8.19 6.55 -32.09
C ILE A 695 -9.04 5.54 -31.35
N VAL A 696 -8.90 4.26 -31.73
CA VAL A 696 -9.52 3.14 -31.04
C VAL A 696 -8.47 2.49 -30.15
N TYR A 697 -8.71 2.49 -28.85
CA TYR A 697 -7.83 1.85 -27.87
C TYR A 697 -8.62 0.79 -27.09
N TYR A 698 -8.16 -0.42 -27.14
CA TYR A 698 -8.81 -1.57 -26.50
C TYR A 698 -7.81 -2.44 -25.77
N TYR A 699 -8.27 -3.07 -24.69
CA TYR A 699 -7.49 -4.00 -23.89
C TYR A 699 -8.40 -5.08 -23.25
N GLU A 700 -9.44 -4.66 -22.55
CA GLU A 700 -10.45 -5.48 -21.89
C GLU A 700 -11.81 -4.74 -21.92
N LYS A 701 -12.63 -4.85 -20.87
CA LYS A 701 -13.81 -4.00 -20.71
C LYS A 701 -13.35 -2.56 -20.42
N MET A 702 -13.42 -1.69 -21.41
CA MET A 702 -12.93 -0.30 -21.34
C MET A 702 -14.05 0.74 -21.17
N SER A 703 -15.31 0.38 -21.38
CA SER A 703 -16.47 1.28 -21.20
C SER A 703 -16.58 1.81 -19.76
N GLN A 704 -16.05 1.09 -18.77
CA GLN A 704 -15.93 1.52 -17.39
C GLN A 704 -15.09 2.80 -17.20
N MET A 705 -14.31 3.20 -18.21
CA MET A 705 -13.54 4.45 -18.23
C MET A 705 -14.39 5.69 -18.56
N LEU A 706 -15.69 5.54 -18.82
CA LEU A 706 -16.61 6.61 -19.23
C LEU A 706 -16.51 7.84 -18.32
N ASN A 707 -16.56 7.63 -17.02
CA ASN A 707 -16.55 8.67 -16.00
C ASN A 707 -15.18 8.87 -15.32
N ARG A 708 -14.12 8.23 -15.83
CA ARG A 708 -12.78 8.34 -15.24
C ARG A 708 -12.00 9.52 -15.83
N HIS A 709 -11.49 10.36 -14.95
CA HIS A 709 -10.50 11.37 -15.31
C HIS A 709 -9.15 10.70 -15.61
N LEU A 710 -8.56 11.04 -16.75
CA LEU A 710 -7.20 10.64 -17.06
C LEU A 710 -6.33 11.89 -17.11
N PRO A 711 -5.46 12.12 -16.11
CA PRO A 711 -4.55 13.26 -16.12
C PRO A 711 -3.68 13.26 -17.39
N PRO A 712 -3.34 14.42 -17.94
CA PRO A 712 -2.37 14.48 -19.03
C PRO A 712 -1.06 13.78 -18.63
N ALA A 713 -0.50 12.96 -19.51
CA ALA A 713 0.75 12.24 -19.30
C ALA A 713 1.53 12.14 -20.62
N SER A 714 2.87 12.11 -20.50
CA SER A 714 3.79 12.04 -21.64
C SER A 714 4.08 10.62 -22.11
N ASN A 715 3.73 9.61 -21.31
CA ASN A 715 4.01 8.21 -21.55
C ASN A 715 2.72 7.44 -21.84
N GLY A 716 2.83 6.37 -22.62
CA GLY A 716 1.72 5.51 -22.98
C GLY A 716 0.63 6.24 -23.77
N PHE A 717 -0.54 5.62 -23.83
CA PHE A 717 -1.73 6.21 -24.45
C PHE A 717 -2.45 7.15 -23.49
N ASN A 718 -2.78 8.36 -23.93
CA ASN A 718 -3.48 9.35 -23.11
C ASN A 718 -4.64 10.01 -23.83
N LYS A 719 -5.87 9.55 -23.56
CA LYS A 719 -7.10 10.07 -24.20
C LYS A 719 -7.25 11.58 -24.07
N THR A 720 -6.83 12.15 -22.93
CA THR A 720 -7.01 13.58 -22.63
C THR A 720 -6.17 14.45 -23.55
N VAL A 721 -4.91 14.06 -23.79
CA VAL A 721 -4.02 14.76 -24.73
C VAL A 721 -4.58 14.68 -26.16
N TYR A 722 -5.01 13.51 -26.60
CA TYR A 722 -5.56 13.34 -27.96
C TYR A 722 -6.86 14.11 -28.16
N THR A 723 -7.80 14.04 -27.21
CA THR A 723 -9.08 14.78 -27.34
C THR A 723 -8.88 16.28 -27.29
N SER A 724 -7.91 16.77 -26.50
CA SER A 724 -7.52 18.18 -26.48
C SER A 724 -6.99 18.67 -27.82
N ASN A 725 -6.38 17.78 -28.60
CA ASN A 725 -5.77 18.07 -29.91
C ASN A 725 -6.64 17.66 -31.10
N GLY A 726 -7.96 17.53 -30.92
CA GLY A 726 -8.93 17.38 -32.01
C GLY A 726 -9.22 15.96 -32.47
N TYR A 727 -8.73 14.92 -31.76
CA TYR A 727 -9.05 13.52 -32.03
C TYR A 727 -10.29 13.09 -31.24
N ALA A 728 -11.12 12.23 -31.79
CA ALA A 728 -12.03 11.41 -31.05
C ALA A 728 -11.25 10.18 -30.50
N VAL A 729 -11.67 9.68 -29.34
CA VAL A 729 -11.08 8.46 -28.75
C VAL A 729 -12.19 7.50 -28.37
N PHE A 730 -12.11 6.28 -28.86
CA PHE A 730 -13.09 5.24 -28.60
C PHE A 730 -12.47 4.09 -27.78
N PHE A 731 -13.08 3.76 -26.65
CA PHE A 731 -12.73 2.67 -25.77
C PHE A 731 -13.81 1.58 -25.81
N PRO A 732 -13.77 0.66 -26.78
CA PRO A 732 -14.71 -0.46 -26.84
C PRO A 732 -14.40 -1.50 -25.76
N ASP A 733 -15.43 -2.20 -25.28
CA ASP A 733 -15.27 -3.42 -24.50
C ASP A 733 -14.87 -4.58 -25.41
N ILE A 734 -14.03 -5.44 -24.87
CA ILE A 734 -13.66 -6.72 -25.45
C ILE A 734 -13.98 -7.83 -24.46
N THR A 735 -14.45 -8.96 -24.95
CA THR A 735 -14.51 -10.22 -24.22
C THR A 735 -13.66 -11.25 -24.96
N TYR A 736 -12.96 -12.07 -24.21
CA TYR A 736 -12.05 -13.05 -24.79
C TYR A 736 -12.68 -14.45 -24.79
N LYS A 737 -12.36 -15.17 -25.84
CA LYS A 737 -12.48 -16.62 -25.88
C LYS A 737 -11.14 -17.21 -25.44
N ILE A 738 -11.17 -18.15 -24.51
CA ILE A 738 -9.97 -18.81 -23.99
C ILE A 738 -9.13 -19.36 -25.14
N ASN A 739 -7.83 -19.08 -25.11
CA ASN A 739 -6.84 -19.43 -26.14
C ASN A 739 -7.02 -18.75 -27.50
N ASP A 740 -7.92 -17.76 -27.65
CA ASP A 740 -8.13 -17.03 -28.90
C ASP A 740 -8.29 -15.52 -28.70
N PRO A 741 -7.35 -14.81 -28.02
CA PRO A 741 -7.51 -13.41 -27.68
C PRO A 741 -7.47 -12.49 -28.90
N GLY A 742 -6.65 -12.78 -29.90
CA GLY A 742 -6.48 -11.95 -31.10
C GLY A 742 -7.75 -11.86 -31.94
N MET A 743 -8.38 -12.99 -32.25
CA MET A 743 -9.62 -13.02 -33.03
C MET A 743 -10.81 -12.53 -32.19
N SER A 744 -10.83 -12.80 -30.88
CA SER A 744 -11.85 -12.25 -30.00
C SER A 744 -11.87 -10.72 -30.04
N ALA A 745 -10.71 -10.08 -29.99
CA ALA A 745 -10.61 -8.62 -30.13
C ALA A 745 -11.16 -8.15 -31.49
N ALA A 746 -10.81 -8.81 -32.59
CA ALA A 746 -11.29 -8.47 -33.92
C ALA A 746 -12.83 -8.56 -34.01
N TRP A 747 -13.44 -9.62 -33.49
CA TRP A 747 -14.89 -9.82 -33.48
C TRP A 747 -15.62 -8.79 -32.61
N CYS A 748 -14.99 -8.27 -31.56
CA CYS A 748 -15.57 -7.25 -30.69
C CYS A 748 -15.43 -5.82 -31.25
N VAL A 749 -14.36 -5.52 -31.98
CA VAL A 749 -14.01 -4.14 -32.35
C VAL A 749 -14.38 -3.79 -33.79
N LEU A 750 -14.36 -4.77 -34.73
CA LEU A 750 -14.61 -4.50 -36.15
C LEU A 750 -16.09 -4.25 -36.53
N PRO A 751 -17.10 -4.90 -35.91
CA PRO A 751 -18.49 -4.55 -36.18
C PRO A 751 -18.84 -3.13 -35.78
#